data_a06a24e70b374f3d8e7fa050b9e4b436
#
_entry.id   a06a24e70b374f3d8e7fa050b9e4b436
#
_cell.length_a   1.000
_cell.length_b   1.000
_cell.length_c   1.000
_cell.angle_alpha   90.00
_cell.angle_beta   90.00
_cell.angle_gamma   90.00
#
_symmetry.space_group_name_H-M   'P 1'
#
loop_
_entity.id
_entity.type
_entity.pdbx_description
1 polymer ?
#
loop_
_entity_poly.entity_id
_entity_poly.type
_entity_poly.pdbx_seq_one_letter_code
_entity_poly.pdbx_strand_id
1 'polypeptide(L)'
;MDNIFSASWIKAARQRKDVVIDFKKVFEAKPFPVKAELQISALGVYCCEINGKRVTDSVLNPGWTDYNKRIQYQTFDVTSLIEKENTISVGVGIGWRFHKWYDLSSKIISYGNVALIAAIKLTYENGEEINIYTDDSWTSAESTVRYNNMYNGETIDFNFRPGKFIPVKVIPYTKDTLIPQEGEFITEREVIRGKELIKTPEGDTVIDFGQEITGYLAFYFKGNKGDKVTIRHFEKLTKDGNVYTENLRSAKQTLSVISDGKTHFIKPVYTFYGFRYIAVDGMDISSPDEFVAIVVHSDMKRTGYFNCSDEMINQLFHNIVWGQKGNFLDVPTDCPQRDERLGWTGDAQVFCKVASYNFNVEKFFKKWMGDLRAMQKNSGTIPSFVPTKYDDDGGSSAWADVATILPWQMYLTYGNKELLRENYILMKKWVDFMRSWALKKKPDEGISTDPYLYEGHWHFGDWLALDLPNKEAVEGATDKDIIGCAFFAYSTSLLIKASEVLGIDCKYYKNLYKNIKKSFIKKYIDTDGKMVCNTQTACVLALHFGLYNEKEPLAKQLTELVKSFGHLTTGFVGTPYLLHVLSDIGENDLAYELLLRKEFPSWCYPITQGATTMWERWNGYKPDGTFATPDMNSFNHYAYGAVGDWMYEKMCGIRQKEGTAGFTDIVFEPIVAKAMDFAEASIETKEGIVASRWEKSGEEVLFTFTVPENTAAIAVIKGKKYVLNTGVNEIKA
;
A
#
# COMPACT_ATOMS: atom_id res chain seq x y z
N MET A 1 19.97 10.88 30.12
CA MET A 1 19.76 11.05 28.66
C MET A 1 18.65 12.06 28.48
N ASP A 2 19.03 13.28 28.16
CA ASP A 2 18.06 14.37 27.93
C ASP A 2 17.59 14.32 26.47
N ASN A 3 16.37 13.84 26.26
CA ASN A 3 15.75 13.63 24.96
C ASN A 3 14.23 13.78 25.09
N ILE A 4 13.45 13.41 24.08
CA ILE A 4 12.00 13.50 24.05
C ILE A 4 11.30 12.86 25.27
N PHE A 5 11.94 11.87 25.96
CA PHE A 5 11.39 11.25 27.15
C PHE A 5 11.45 12.18 28.39
N SER A 6 12.27 13.25 28.38
CA SER A 6 12.29 14.29 29.41
C SER A 6 11.21 15.35 29.18
N ALA A 7 10.69 15.52 27.95
CA ALA A 7 9.63 16.44 27.58
C ALA A 7 8.25 15.98 28.11
N SER A 8 7.29 16.87 28.18
CA SER A 8 5.91 16.59 28.56
C SER A 8 4.97 16.65 27.36
N TRP A 9 3.97 15.76 27.32
CA TRP A 9 2.87 15.93 26.38
C TRP A 9 2.06 17.18 26.75
N ILE A 10 1.84 18.07 25.79
CA ILE A 10 1.06 19.29 25.93
C ILE A 10 -0.13 19.33 25.00
N LYS A 11 -1.23 19.92 25.45
CA LYS A 11 -2.41 20.20 24.62
C LYS A 11 -2.90 21.62 24.81
N ALA A 12 -3.69 22.12 23.87
CA ALA A 12 -4.36 23.42 24.03
C ALA A 12 -5.28 23.43 25.25
N ALA A 13 -5.32 24.56 25.98
CA ALA A 13 -6.22 24.74 27.10
C ALA A 13 -7.70 24.73 26.65
N ARG A 14 -7.95 25.24 25.44
CA ARG A 14 -9.26 25.20 24.74
C ARG A 14 -9.01 24.70 23.32
N GLN A 15 -9.83 23.77 22.86
CA GLN A 15 -9.73 23.21 21.52
C GLN A 15 -11.13 22.92 20.99
N ARG A 16 -11.44 23.46 19.81
CA ARG A 16 -12.58 23.02 19.02
C ARG A 16 -12.24 21.72 18.30
N LYS A 17 -13.24 20.90 18.09
CA LYS A 17 -13.10 19.69 17.28
C LYS A 17 -12.73 20.07 15.84
N ASP A 18 -11.83 19.30 15.24
CA ASP A 18 -11.43 19.38 13.83
C ASP A 18 -10.73 20.70 13.41
N VAL A 19 -10.32 21.57 14.34
CA VAL A 19 -9.53 22.78 14.09
C VAL A 19 -8.05 22.46 14.33
N VAL A 20 -7.18 22.92 13.44
CA VAL A 20 -5.73 22.84 13.65
C VAL A 20 -5.33 23.76 14.81
N ILE A 21 -4.44 23.27 15.66
CA ILE A 21 -3.91 24.02 16.80
C ILE A 21 -2.46 24.37 16.55
N ASP A 22 -2.14 25.66 16.66
CA ASP A 22 -0.78 26.18 16.62
C ASP A 22 -0.20 26.24 18.03
N PHE A 23 0.90 25.51 18.25
CA PHE A 23 1.71 25.57 19.47
C PHE A 23 2.93 26.43 19.21
N LYS A 24 3.35 27.23 20.22
CA LYS A 24 4.45 28.17 20.08
C LYS A 24 5.30 28.26 21.33
N LYS A 25 6.62 28.30 21.13
CA LYS A 25 7.60 28.61 22.16
C LYS A 25 8.65 29.59 21.63
N VAL A 26 8.95 30.63 22.40
CA VAL A 26 10.12 31.49 22.17
C VAL A 26 11.21 31.04 23.13
N PHE A 27 12.44 30.93 22.65
CA PHE A 27 13.60 30.60 23.47
C PHE A 27 14.87 31.31 22.96
N GLU A 28 15.78 31.53 23.86
CA GLU A 28 17.10 32.07 23.54
C GLU A 28 18.13 30.94 23.42
N ALA A 29 19.06 31.07 22.50
CA ALA A 29 20.21 30.18 22.35
C ALA A 29 21.50 31.03 22.41
N LYS A 30 22.59 30.46 22.93
CA LYS A 30 23.91 31.03 22.73
C LYS A 30 24.25 30.97 21.22
N PRO A 31 25.02 31.97 20.73
CA PRO A 31 25.40 31.93 19.31
C PRO A 31 26.15 30.65 18.92
N PHE A 32 25.83 30.12 17.73
CA PHE A 32 26.55 29.05 17.06
C PHE A 32 26.64 27.72 17.82
N PRO A 33 25.52 27.02 18.07
CA PRO A 33 25.61 25.62 18.48
C PRO A 33 26.32 24.82 17.38
N VAL A 34 27.19 23.87 17.76
CA VAL A 34 27.83 22.96 16.79
C VAL A 34 26.85 21.89 16.30
N LYS A 35 25.80 21.61 17.09
CA LYS A 35 24.70 20.72 16.72
C LYS A 35 23.41 21.16 17.43
N ALA A 36 22.32 21.19 16.69
CA ALA A 36 20.97 21.31 17.24
C ALA A 36 20.08 20.19 16.72
N GLU A 37 19.52 19.39 17.61
CA GLU A 37 18.70 18.24 17.29
C GLU A 37 17.29 18.42 17.86
N LEU A 38 16.27 18.32 16.99
CA LEU A 38 14.86 18.34 17.39
C LEU A 38 14.32 16.92 17.35
N GLN A 39 13.81 16.43 18.48
CA GLN A 39 12.98 15.23 18.56
C GLN A 39 11.53 15.65 18.79
N ILE A 40 10.60 15.17 17.94
CA ILE A 40 9.22 15.65 17.94
C ILE A 40 8.24 14.54 17.57
N SER A 41 7.07 14.56 18.18
CA SER A 41 5.92 13.74 17.81
C SER A 41 4.62 14.45 18.17
N ALA A 42 3.51 13.98 17.60
CA ALA A 42 2.19 14.49 17.90
C ALA A 42 1.15 13.38 18.03
N LEU A 43 0.13 13.63 18.81
CA LEU A 43 -1.14 12.92 18.73
C LEU A 43 -2.01 13.64 17.69
N GLY A 44 -1.79 13.33 16.44
CA GLY A 44 -2.32 13.99 15.24
C GLY A 44 -1.27 14.00 14.13
N VAL A 45 -1.41 14.88 13.15
CA VAL A 45 -0.37 15.17 12.15
C VAL A 45 0.17 16.57 12.37
N TYR A 46 1.49 16.76 12.24
CA TYR A 46 2.11 18.06 12.55
C TYR A 46 2.90 18.64 11.38
N CYS A 47 2.96 19.97 11.37
CA CYS A 47 3.89 20.76 10.57
C CYS A 47 4.70 21.64 11.54
N CYS A 48 6.03 21.56 11.49
CA CYS A 48 6.94 22.26 12.41
C CYS A 48 7.83 23.25 11.68
N GLU A 49 7.96 24.44 12.25
CA GLU A 49 8.82 25.52 11.77
C GLU A 49 9.68 26.08 12.92
N ILE A 50 10.90 26.45 12.58
CA ILE A 50 11.78 27.27 13.45
C ILE A 50 12.11 28.54 12.69
N ASN A 51 11.86 29.71 13.32
CA ASN A 51 12.08 31.03 12.73
C ASN A 51 11.40 31.21 11.35
N GLY A 52 10.20 30.63 11.19
CA GLY A 52 9.39 30.69 9.95
C GLY A 52 9.91 29.79 8.81
N LYS A 53 10.89 28.93 9.08
CA LYS A 53 11.39 27.95 8.10
C LYS A 53 10.99 26.54 8.52
N ARG A 54 10.48 25.76 7.60
CA ARG A 54 10.12 24.33 7.86
C ARG A 54 11.36 23.54 8.27
N VAL A 55 11.21 22.69 9.29
CA VAL A 55 12.28 21.82 9.80
C VAL A 55 12.53 20.60 8.89
N THR A 56 11.60 20.28 8.04
CA THR A 56 11.64 19.12 7.12
C THR A 56 10.71 19.35 5.93
N ASP A 57 11.00 18.72 4.81
CA ASP A 57 10.14 18.62 3.62
C ASP A 57 9.14 17.44 3.71
N SER A 58 9.31 16.57 4.71
CA SER A 58 8.35 15.50 4.96
C SER A 58 7.00 16.03 5.42
N VAL A 59 5.93 15.30 5.10
CA VAL A 59 4.54 15.66 5.39
C VAL A 59 3.84 14.58 6.18
N LEU A 60 2.70 14.91 6.80
CA LEU A 60 1.84 13.97 7.54
C LEU A 60 2.55 13.25 8.70
N ASN A 61 3.63 13.84 9.25
CA ASN A 61 4.29 13.30 10.43
C ASN A 61 3.36 13.35 11.67
N PRO A 62 3.48 12.38 12.59
CA PRO A 62 4.48 11.33 12.74
C PRO A 62 4.16 10.04 11.98
N GLY A 63 3.15 10.03 11.11
CA GLY A 63 2.67 8.84 10.42
C GLY A 63 1.55 8.13 11.19
N TRP A 64 1.12 6.97 10.68
CA TRP A 64 -0.01 6.22 11.20
C TRP A 64 0.41 4.90 11.85
N THR A 65 0.14 4.78 13.16
CA THR A 65 0.32 3.57 13.96
C THR A 65 -0.90 3.40 14.89
N ASP A 66 -0.97 2.30 15.64
CA ASP A 66 -1.90 2.23 16.78
C ASP A 66 -1.36 3.10 17.92
N TYR A 67 -1.91 4.32 18.05
CA TYR A 67 -1.50 5.31 19.05
C TYR A 67 -1.57 4.81 20.51
N ASN A 68 -2.25 3.70 20.79
CA ASN A 68 -2.26 3.08 22.12
C ASN A 68 -1.06 2.17 22.37
N LYS A 69 -0.33 1.77 21.31
CA LYS A 69 0.77 0.79 21.39
C LYS A 69 2.09 1.32 20.87
N ARG A 70 2.05 2.15 19.82
CA ARG A 70 3.24 2.65 19.12
C ARG A 70 2.96 4.06 18.60
N ILE A 71 3.87 4.99 18.86
CA ILE A 71 3.82 6.37 18.34
C ILE A 71 5.22 6.71 17.88
N GLN A 72 5.39 6.94 16.58
CA GLN A 72 6.69 7.33 16.06
C GLN A 72 7.05 8.75 16.49
N TYR A 73 8.31 8.98 16.84
CA TYR A 73 8.87 10.31 16.92
C TYR A 73 9.98 10.48 15.89
N GLN A 74 10.09 11.67 15.33
CA GLN A 74 11.09 12.01 14.33
C GLN A 74 12.26 12.75 15.00
N THR A 75 13.44 12.62 14.41
CA THR A 75 14.64 13.35 14.83
C THR A 75 15.18 14.13 13.62
N PHE A 76 15.30 15.46 13.79
CA PHE A 76 15.75 16.35 12.73
C PHE A 76 16.98 17.15 13.19
N ASP A 77 17.97 17.30 12.29
CA ASP A 77 19.02 18.29 12.46
C ASP A 77 18.49 19.67 12.08
N VAL A 78 18.43 20.54 13.08
CA VAL A 78 17.94 21.92 12.94
C VAL A 78 19.03 22.96 13.17
N THR A 79 20.29 22.56 13.13
CA THR A 79 21.45 23.41 13.45
C THR A 79 21.46 24.71 12.63
N SER A 80 21.17 24.61 11.33
CA SER A 80 21.16 25.77 10.42
C SER A 80 19.97 26.71 10.61
N LEU A 81 18.98 26.33 11.43
CA LEU A 81 17.78 27.11 11.71
C LEU A 81 17.89 27.91 13.02
N ILE A 82 18.90 27.65 13.86
CA ILE A 82 19.04 28.24 15.18
C ILE A 82 19.73 29.59 15.07
N GLU A 83 19.10 30.60 15.67
CA GLU A 83 19.57 31.99 15.82
C GLU A 83 19.74 32.29 17.31
N LYS A 84 20.06 33.55 17.68
CA LYS A 84 20.15 33.99 19.09
C LYS A 84 18.77 33.95 19.76
N GLU A 85 17.75 34.49 19.10
CA GLU A 85 16.36 34.46 19.54
C GLU A 85 15.58 33.55 18.58
N ASN A 86 14.89 32.59 19.11
CA ASN A 86 14.22 31.56 18.30
C ASN A 86 12.74 31.46 18.62
N THR A 87 11.98 31.19 17.59
CA THR A 87 10.58 30.81 17.71
C THR A 87 10.37 29.44 17.04
N ILE A 88 10.00 28.42 17.83
CA ILE A 88 9.45 27.20 17.30
C ILE A 88 7.93 27.30 17.23
N SER A 89 7.35 26.98 16.09
CA SER A 89 5.91 26.96 15.82
C SER A 89 5.53 25.58 15.27
N VAL A 90 4.52 24.95 15.87
CA VAL A 90 4.06 23.62 15.46
C VAL A 90 2.54 23.64 15.30
N GLY A 91 2.06 23.54 14.07
CA GLY A 91 0.66 23.31 13.80
C GLY A 91 0.34 21.81 13.90
N VAL A 92 -0.73 21.45 14.62
CA VAL A 92 -1.15 20.04 14.78
C VAL A 92 -2.59 19.89 14.35
N GLY A 93 -2.79 19.12 13.28
CA GLY A 93 -4.09 18.69 12.77
C GLY A 93 -4.49 17.32 13.30
N ILE A 94 -5.76 16.94 13.12
CA ILE A 94 -6.29 15.71 13.70
C ILE A 94 -5.70 14.43 13.06
N GLY A 95 -5.42 14.47 11.75
CA GLY A 95 -4.81 13.36 11.04
C GLY A 95 -5.51 12.01 11.25
N TRP A 96 -4.74 10.96 11.34
CA TRP A 96 -5.23 9.58 11.60
C TRP A 96 -5.73 9.33 13.03
N ARG A 97 -5.70 10.31 13.92
CA ARG A 97 -6.43 10.20 15.21
C ARG A 97 -7.94 10.14 15.04
N PHE A 98 -8.43 10.48 13.87
CA PHE A 98 -9.80 10.27 13.45
C PHE A 98 -9.80 9.44 12.18
N HIS A 99 -10.35 8.24 12.22
CA HIS A 99 -10.61 7.45 11.03
C HIS A 99 -12.00 6.81 11.10
N LYS A 100 -12.56 6.55 9.94
CA LYS A 100 -13.91 6.04 9.76
C LYS A 100 -13.86 4.94 8.71
N TRP A 101 -14.59 3.87 8.94
CA TRP A 101 -14.88 2.88 7.93
C TRP A 101 -16.37 2.90 7.62
N TYR A 102 -16.72 2.82 6.34
CA TYR A 102 -18.06 2.99 5.80
C TYR A 102 -19.12 2.11 6.50
N ASP A 103 -18.89 0.80 6.58
CA ASP A 103 -19.87 -0.15 7.10
C ASP A 103 -20.09 -0.05 8.63
N LEU A 104 -19.15 0.59 9.32
CA LEU A 104 -19.25 0.90 10.75
C LEU A 104 -19.63 2.37 10.99
N SER A 105 -20.47 2.92 10.12
CA SER A 105 -20.83 4.35 10.07
C SER A 105 -21.32 4.94 11.40
N SER A 106 -21.81 4.11 12.32
CA SER A 106 -22.16 4.49 13.69
C SER A 106 -20.95 4.58 14.64
N LYS A 107 -19.78 4.02 14.26
CA LYS A 107 -18.57 3.97 15.10
C LYS A 107 -17.48 4.87 14.52
N ILE A 108 -17.56 6.17 14.84
CA ILE A 108 -16.45 7.09 14.61
C ILE A 108 -15.32 6.74 15.58
N ILE A 109 -14.13 6.41 15.04
CA ILE A 109 -12.94 6.23 15.87
C ILE A 109 -12.26 7.57 16.05
N SER A 110 -12.25 8.02 17.30
CA SER A 110 -11.51 9.20 17.73
C SER A 110 -10.64 8.83 18.92
N TYR A 111 -9.35 9.13 18.80
CA TYR A 111 -8.39 8.99 19.92
C TYR A 111 -8.36 10.22 20.83
N GLY A 112 -9.30 11.17 20.67
CA GLY A 112 -9.40 12.39 21.47
C GLY A 112 -8.67 13.58 20.86
N ASN A 113 -8.38 14.58 21.71
CA ASN A 113 -7.75 15.84 21.30
C ASN A 113 -6.33 15.64 20.78
N VAL A 114 -5.88 16.56 19.90
CA VAL A 114 -4.48 16.63 19.47
C VAL A 114 -3.57 17.03 20.62
N ALA A 115 -2.33 16.57 20.59
CA ALA A 115 -1.30 16.93 21.56
C ALA A 115 0.08 16.91 20.87
N LEU A 116 1.04 17.56 21.50
CA LEU A 116 2.41 17.72 21.04
C LEU A 116 3.40 17.27 22.12
N ILE A 117 4.49 16.63 21.71
CA ILE A 117 5.68 16.42 22.52
C ILE A 117 6.92 16.74 21.68
N ALA A 118 7.84 17.53 22.21
CA ALA A 118 9.08 17.88 21.53
C ALA A 118 10.21 18.19 22.50
N ALA A 119 11.43 17.90 22.06
CA ALA A 119 12.67 18.26 22.76
C ALA A 119 13.68 18.79 21.73
N ILE A 120 14.27 19.96 21.98
CA ILE A 120 15.42 20.47 21.22
C ILE A 120 16.64 20.39 22.12
N LYS A 121 17.70 19.77 21.60
CA LYS A 121 19.01 19.72 22.25
C LYS A 121 20.01 20.56 21.46
N LEU A 122 20.58 21.58 22.08
CA LEU A 122 21.65 22.41 21.55
C LEU A 122 22.96 21.95 22.18
N THR A 123 23.95 21.64 21.37
CA THR A 123 25.30 21.26 21.82
C THR A 123 26.29 22.31 21.33
N TYR A 124 27.17 22.77 22.21
CA TYR A 124 28.18 23.80 21.95
C TYR A 124 29.60 23.24 21.94
N GLU A 125 30.54 23.98 21.33
CA GLU A 125 31.94 23.55 21.18
C GLU A 125 32.64 23.21 22.50
N ASN A 126 32.27 23.93 23.59
CA ASN A 126 32.79 23.67 24.92
C ASN A 126 32.17 22.44 25.62
N GLY A 127 31.31 21.66 24.93
CA GLY A 127 30.60 20.54 25.50
C GLY A 127 29.35 20.91 26.33
N GLU A 128 29.00 22.17 26.43
CA GLU A 128 27.76 22.58 27.07
C GLU A 128 26.54 22.14 26.29
N GLU A 129 25.51 21.70 26.98
CA GLU A 129 24.23 21.27 26.40
C GLU A 129 23.09 22.13 26.98
N ILE A 130 22.22 22.64 26.13
CA ILE A 130 20.98 23.32 26.49
C ILE A 130 19.82 22.53 25.92
N ASN A 131 18.84 22.20 26.76
CA ASN A 131 17.66 21.45 26.36
C ASN A 131 16.40 22.32 26.50
N ILE A 132 15.56 22.31 25.45
CA ILE A 132 14.27 23.00 25.43
C ILE A 132 13.20 21.90 25.25
N TYR A 133 12.30 21.78 26.22
CA TYR A 133 11.26 20.76 26.24
C TYR A 133 9.87 21.37 26.06
N THR A 134 8.92 20.55 25.57
CA THR A 134 7.51 20.87 25.75
C THR A 134 7.12 20.77 27.22
N ASP A 135 6.56 21.84 27.75
CA ASP A 135 6.13 22.05 29.15
C ASP A 135 5.01 23.12 29.20
N ASP A 136 4.65 23.56 30.41
CA ASP A 136 3.61 24.58 30.67
C ASP A 136 3.99 26.01 30.24
N SER A 137 5.25 26.26 29.89
CA SER A 137 5.73 27.55 29.36
C SER A 137 5.42 27.76 27.87
N TRP A 138 4.95 26.73 27.18
CA TRP A 138 4.44 26.83 25.80
C TRP A 138 3.07 27.50 25.76
N THR A 139 2.74 28.05 24.62
CA THR A 139 1.45 28.67 24.36
C THR A 139 0.79 28.05 23.11
N SER A 140 -0.52 28.20 23.02
CA SER A 140 -1.29 27.71 21.88
C SER A 140 -2.42 28.63 21.47
N ALA A 141 -2.77 28.59 20.19
CA ALA A 141 -3.94 29.26 19.62
C ALA A 141 -4.60 28.39 18.56
N GLU A 142 -5.85 28.68 18.18
CA GLU A 142 -6.47 28.06 17.01
C GLU A 142 -5.86 28.65 15.74
N SER A 143 -5.57 27.79 14.75
CA SER A 143 -4.99 28.16 13.45
C SER A 143 -6.01 28.81 12.50
N THR A 144 -5.52 29.38 11.40
CA THR A 144 -6.32 29.77 10.23
C THR A 144 -6.93 28.53 9.50
N VAL A 145 -6.42 27.35 9.73
CA VAL A 145 -7.04 26.08 9.25
C VAL A 145 -8.19 25.72 10.20
N ARG A 146 -9.41 26.12 9.80
CA ARG A 146 -10.62 26.08 10.64
C ARG A 146 -11.34 24.73 10.63
N TYR A 147 -10.99 23.87 9.69
CA TYR A 147 -11.43 22.49 9.58
C TYR A 147 -10.31 21.66 8.98
N ASN A 148 -10.09 20.47 9.53
CA ASN A 148 -9.15 19.49 9.03
C ASN A 148 -9.68 18.07 9.27
N ASN A 149 -9.68 17.26 8.22
CA ASN A 149 -10.07 15.85 8.28
C ASN A 149 -9.46 15.09 7.09
N MET A 150 -8.93 13.90 7.32
CA MET A 150 -8.28 13.12 6.26
C MET A 150 -9.21 12.79 5.08
N TYR A 151 -10.49 12.56 5.34
CA TYR A 151 -11.47 12.17 4.30
C TYR A 151 -12.18 13.37 3.69
N ASN A 152 -12.48 14.36 4.52
CA ASN A 152 -13.31 15.49 4.09
C ASN A 152 -12.47 16.67 3.56
N GLY A 153 -11.19 16.74 3.93
CA GLY A 153 -10.27 17.78 3.48
C GLY A 153 -10.10 18.93 4.48
N GLU A 154 -9.83 20.13 3.98
CA GLU A 154 -9.48 21.30 4.77
C GLU A 154 -10.33 22.53 4.43
N THR A 155 -10.52 23.38 5.45
CA THR A 155 -11.02 24.77 5.28
C THR A 155 -10.02 25.74 5.86
N ILE A 156 -9.46 26.61 5.02
CA ILE A 156 -8.52 27.67 5.39
C ILE A 156 -9.27 29.01 5.35
N ASP A 157 -9.28 29.75 6.45
CA ASP A 157 -9.94 31.06 6.54
C ASP A 157 -8.92 32.14 6.90
N PHE A 158 -8.48 32.87 5.90
CA PHE A 158 -7.55 34.02 6.09
C PHE A 158 -8.19 35.24 6.76
N ASN A 159 -9.53 35.32 6.85
CA ASN A 159 -10.20 36.35 7.66
C ASN A 159 -10.17 36.06 9.14
N PHE A 160 -10.01 34.77 9.51
CA PHE A 160 -9.86 34.43 10.92
C PHE A 160 -8.58 35.03 11.45
N ARG A 161 -8.70 35.70 12.57
CA ARG A 161 -7.53 36.22 13.31
C ARG A 161 -7.33 35.30 14.52
N PRO A 162 -6.21 34.56 14.59
CA PRO A 162 -5.85 33.79 15.77
C PRO A 162 -5.95 34.72 17.00
N GLY A 163 -6.61 34.22 18.03
CA GLY A 163 -6.67 34.92 19.30
C GLY A 163 -5.29 35.06 19.95
N LYS A 164 -5.22 35.67 21.12
CA LYS A 164 -3.98 35.68 21.91
C LYS A 164 -3.55 34.22 22.19
N PHE A 165 -2.28 33.94 21.97
CA PHE A 165 -1.69 32.68 22.41
C PHE A 165 -1.80 32.55 23.92
N ILE A 166 -2.39 31.48 24.43
CA ILE A 166 -2.61 31.23 25.86
C ILE A 166 -1.79 30.02 26.30
N PRO A 167 -1.43 29.92 27.61
CA PRO A 167 -0.70 28.78 28.13
C PRO A 167 -1.36 27.46 27.81
N VAL A 168 -0.55 26.46 27.51
CA VAL A 168 -0.97 25.06 27.23
C VAL A 168 -1.31 24.33 28.54
N LYS A 169 -1.80 23.10 28.43
CA LYS A 169 -1.94 22.17 29.56
C LYS A 169 -1.03 20.97 29.34
N VAL A 170 -0.21 20.66 30.32
CA VAL A 170 0.50 19.38 30.39
C VAL A 170 -0.51 18.27 30.66
N ILE A 171 -0.35 17.14 29.99
CA ILE A 171 -1.22 15.96 30.15
C ILE A 171 -0.42 14.71 30.51
N PRO A 172 -0.96 13.84 31.37
CA PRO A 172 -0.29 12.60 31.76
C PRO A 172 -0.51 11.50 30.70
N TYR A 173 0.00 11.72 29.47
CA TYR A 173 -0.03 10.66 28.45
C TYR A 173 1.28 9.85 28.52
N THR A 174 1.19 8.51 28.35
CA THR A 174 2.36 7.64 28.46
C THR A 174 3.39 7.93 27.35
N LYS A 175 4.66 7.76 27.69
CA LYS A 175 5.78 7.82 26.73
C LYS A 175 6.31 6.43 26.37
N ASP A 176 5.80 5.37 27.01
CA ASP A 176 6.22 3.99 26.76
C ASP A 176 5.87 3.54 25.34
N THR A 177 4.91 4.21 24.71
CA THR A 177 4.50 3.99 23.32
C THR A 177 5.39 4.70 22.30
N LEU A 178 6.26 5.64 22.72
CA LEU A 178 7.15 6.36 21.82
C LEU A 178 8.23 5.44 21.25
N ILE A 179 8.32 5.39 19.94
CA ILE A 179 9.36 4.67 19.19
C ILE A 179 10.01 5.63 18.18
N PRO A 180 11.29 5.46 17.86
CA PRO A 180 11.89 6.24 16.78
C PRO A 180 11.23 5.91 15.44
N GLN A 181 11.30 6.83 14.48
CA GLN A 181 10.84 6.61 13.10
C GLN A 181 11.47 5.35 12.53
N GLU A 182 10.64 4.41 12.09
CA GLU A 182 11.09 3.12 11.51
C GLU A 182 10.89 3.05 10.00
N GLY A 183 9.75 3.60 9.50
CA GLY A 183 9.40 3.60 8.08
C GLY A 183 10.05 4.74 7.30
N GLU A 184 9.79 4.77 6.00
CA GLU A 184 10.14 5.91 5.17
C GLU A 184 9.24 7.10 5.50
N PHE A 185 9.78 8.33 5.39
CA PHE A 185 8.96 9.53 5.48
C PHE A 185 8.00 9.63 4.28
N ILE A 186 6.84 10.22 4.49
CA ILE A 186 6.00 10.67 3.38
C ILE A 186 6.59 11.98 2.89
N THR A 187 6.87 12.08 1.59
CA THR A 187 7.47 13.27 0.97
C THR A 187 6.72 13.70 -0.28
N GLU A 188 6.86 14.98 -0.63
CA GLU A 188 6.44 15.49 -1.94
C GLU A 188 7.39 14.96 -3.01
N ARG A 189 6.86 14.35 -4.07
CA ARG A 189 7.68 13.67 -5.09
C ARG A 189 7.55 14.30 -6.46
N GLU A 190 6.47 14.06 -7.14
CA GLU A 190 6.24 14.61 -8.48
C GLU A 190 5.30 15.81 -8.42
N VAL A 191 5.42 16.66 -9.44
CA VAL A 191 4.58 17.83 -9.66
C VAL A 191 3.90 17.67 -11.01
N ILE A 192 2.56 17.65 -11.02
CA ILE A 192 1.75 17.50 -12.23
C ILE A 192 0.92 18.77 -12.42
N ARG A 193 1.08 19.42 -13.56
CA ARG A 193 0.26 20.59 -13.92
C ARG A 193 -1.09 20.18 -14.47
N GLY A 194 -2.10 20.99 -14.23
CA GLY A 194 -3.39 20.85 -14.91
C GLY A 194 -3.19 20.82 -16.42
N LYS A 195 -3.82 19.85 -17.10
CA LYS A 195 -3.59 19.53 -18.50
C LYS A 195 -4.72 20.04 -19.40
N GLU A 196 -5.95 19.91 -18.93
CA GLU A 196 -7.14 20.27 -19.68
C GLU A 196 -8.15 20.98 -18.77
N LEU A 197 -8.79 22.03 -19.32
CA LEU A 197 -9.88 22.75 -18.68
C LEU A 197 -11.19 22.32 -19.37
N ILE A 198 -12.09 21.73 -18.60
CA ILE A 198 -13.35 21.15 -19.08
C ILE A 198 -14.52 21.92 -18.47
N LYS A 199 -15.51 22.25 -19.33
CA LYS A 199 -16.79 22.73 -18.87
C LYS A 199 -17.80 21.60 -19.00
N THR A 200 -18.30 21.09 -17.87
CA THR A 200 -19.25 19.97 -17.89
C THR A 200 -20.62 20.40 -18.39
N PRO A 201 -21.45 19.46 -18.89
CA PRO A 201 -22.84 19.76 -19.27
C PRO A 201 -23.69 20.34 -18.12
N GLU A 202 -23.41 19.96 -16.86
CA GLU A 202 -24.08 20.53 -15.69
C GLU A 202 -23.51 21.86 -15.23
N GLY A 203 -22.46 22.36 -15.89
CA GLY A 203 -21.89 23.69 -15.68
C GLY A 203 -20.70 23.75 -14.72
N ASP A 204 -20.19 22.63 -14.20
CA ASP A 204 -18.97 22.61 -13.39
C ASP A 204 -17.74 23.01 -14.22
N THR A 205 -16.80 23.72 -13.60
CA THR A 205 -15.47 23.97 -14.16
C THR A 205 -14.51 22.94 -13.62
N VAL A 206 -14.01 22.07 -14.50
CA VAL A 206 -13.19 20.91 -14.14
C VAL A 206 -11.80 21.03 -14.76
N ILE A 207 -10.78 20.62 -14.01
CA ILE A 207 -9.40 20.46 -14.51
C ILE A 207 -9.05 18.97 -14.46
N ASP A 208 -8.60 18.42 -15.60
CA ASP A 208 -7.98 17.09 -15.72
C ASP A 208 -6.46 17.21 -15.61
N PHE A 209 -5.85 16.48 -14.70
CA PHE A 209 -4.40 16.35 -14.59
C PHE A 209 -3.81 15.27 -15.50
N GLY A 210 -4.65 14.44 -16.11
CA GLY A 210 -4.25 13.36 -17.00
C GLY A 210 -3.66 12.15 -16.29
N GLN A 211 -3.52 12.20 -14.98
CA GLN A 211 -3.00 11.11 -14.13
C GLN A 211 -3.78 11.07 -12.80
N GLU A 212 -4.23 9.88 -12.41
CA GLU A 212 -4.76 9.63 -11.08
C GLU A 212 -3.62 9.63 -10.07
N ILE A 213 -3.73 10.44 -9.02
CA ILE A 213 -2.68 10.65 -8.02
C ILE A 213 -3.22 10.58 -6.59
N THR A 214 -2.30 10.48 -5.66
CA THR A 214 -2.51 10.77 -4.24
C THR A 214 -1.65 11.95 -3.84
N GLY A 215 -2.28 12.97 -3.26
CA GLY A 215 -1.58 14.20 -2.92
C GLY A 215 -2.51 15.37 -2.65
N TYR A 216 -2.08 16.55 -2.99
CA TYR A 216 -2.84 17.79 -2.79
C TYR A 216 -2.48 18.84 -3.85
N LEU A 217 -3.24 19.93 -3.87
CA LEU A 217 -3.04 21.03 -4.81
C LEU A 217 -2.10 22.10 -4.26
N ALA A 218 -1.42 22.78 -5.18
CA ALA A 218 -0.78 24.06 -4.94
C ALA A 218 -1.23 25.06 -6.01
N PHE A 219 -1.68 26.24 -5.57
CA PHE A 219 -2.17 27.30 -6.46
C PHE A 219 -2.15 28.66 -5.73
N TYR A 220 -2.27 29.75 -6.51
CA TYR A 220 -2.48 31.09 -5.95
C TYR A 220 -3.96 31.46 -5.97
N PHE A 221 -4.46 31.91 -4.83
CA PHE A 221 -5.82 32.42 -4.74
C PHE A 221 -5.82 33.89 -4.32
N LYS A 222 -6.58 34.70 -5.09
CA LYS A 222 -6.88 36.09 -4.79
C LYS A 222 -8.37 36.34 -5.02
N GLY A 223 -9.08 36.74 -3.98
CA GLY A 223 -10.48 37.14 -4.03
C GLY A 223 -10.70 38.41 -3.22
N ASN A 224 -11.88 39.02 -3.27
CA ASN A 224 -12.25 40.06 -2.32
C ASN A 224 -12.33 39.45 -0.92
N LYS A 225 -12.32 40.31 0.10
CA LYS A 225 -12.48 39.85 1.47
C LYS A 225 -13.81 39.14 1.67
N GLY A 226 -13.76 37.89 2.07
CA GLY A 226 -14.92 37.01 2.30
C GLY A 226 -15.25 36.12 1.09
N ASP A 227 -14.67 36.35 -0.08
CA ASP A 227 -14.83 35.44 -1.23
C ASP A 227 -14.29 34.06 -0.85
N LYS A 228 -14.98 33.04 -1.34
CA LYS A 228 -14.66 31.64 -1.04
C LYS A 228 -14.44 30.86 -2.33
N VAL A 229 -13.30 30.18 -2.45
CA VAL A 229 -13.11 29.12 -3.44
C VAL A 229 -13.35 27.76 -2.80
N THR A 230 -14.02 26.87 -3.53
CA THR A 230 -14.27 25.47 -3.11
C THR A 230 -13.81 24.56 -4.22
N ILE A 231 -12.98 23.58 -3.87
CA ILE A 231 -12.39 22.63 -4.79
C ILE A 231 -12.76 21.23 -4.33
N ARG A 232 -13.45 20.48 -5.19
CA ARG A 232 -13.82 19.05 -4.99
C ARG A 232 -12.86 18.19 -5.81
N HIS A 233 -12.26 17.19 -5.18
CA HIS A 233 -11.36 16.23 -5.83
C HIS A 233 -12.12 14.94 -6.14
N PHE A 234 -11.89 14.36 -7.32
CA PHE A 234 -12.56 13.13 -7.75
C PHE A 234 -11.77 12.38 -8.83
N GLU A 235 -12.14 11.10 -9.06
CA GLU A 235 -11.36 10.18 -9.88
C GLU A 235 -11.83 10.09 -11.35
N LYS A 236 -13.13 10.27 -11.61
CA LYS A 236 -13.72 9.95 -12.92
C LYS A 236 -14.86 10.89 -13.27
N LEU A 237 -15.04 11.14 -14.57
CA LEU A 237 -16.26 11.73 -15.13
C LEU A 237 -17.26 10.63 -15.50
N THR A 238 -18.55 10.96 -15.46
CA THR A 238 -19.61 10.10 -15.99
C THR A 238 -19.48 9.96 -17.52
N LYS A 239 -20.23 9.03 -18.12
CA LYS A 239 -20.30 8.87 -19.59
C LYS A 239 -20.69 10.18 -20.29
N ASP A 240 -21.54 10.97 -19.65
CA ASP A 240 -22.02 12.24 -20.20
C ASP A 240 -21.07 13.42 -19.91
N GLY A 241 -19.91 13.16 -19.29
CA GLY A 241 -18.89 14.16 -18.98
C GLY A 241 -19.15 14.99 -17.73
N ASN A 242 -20.05 14.55 -16.83
CA ASN A 242 -20.31 15.21 -15.54
C ASN A 242 -19.44 14.67 -14.43
N VAL A 243 -19.36 15.40 -13.33
CA VAL A 243 -18.59 15.01 -12.13
C VAL A 243 -19.18 13.76 -11.48
N TYR A 244 -18.35 12.74 -11.21
CA TYR A 244 -18.74 11.53 -10.49
C TYR A 244 -18.08 11.47 -9.12
N THR A 245 -18.87 11.52 -8.07
CA THR A 245 -18.39 11.49 -6.66
C THR A 245 -19.12 10.47 -5.78
N GLU A 246 -20.02 9.68 -6.33
CA GLU A 246 -20.79 8.69 -5.55
C GLU A 246 -19.87 7.64 -4.90
N ASN A 247 -18.80 7.24 -5.59
CA ASN A 247 -17.81 6.28 -5.08
C ASN A 247 -16.92 6.82 -3.95
N LEU A 248 -16.99 8.10 -3.65
CA LEU A 248 -16.35 8.68 -2.47
C LEU A 248 -17.11 8.33 -1.17
N ARG A 249 -18.35 7.85 -1.30
CA ARG A 249 -19.25 7.51 -0.19
C ARG A 249 -19.46 8.72 0.73
N SER A 250 -18.98 8.66 2.00
CA SER A 250 -19.13 9.79 2.91
C SER A 250 -17.94 10.77 2.90
N ALA A 251 -16.85 10.46 2.19
CA ALA A 251 -15.72 11.37 2.05
C ALA A 251 -16.06 12.55 1.13
N LYS A 252 -15.71 13.77 1.52
CA LYS A 252 -16.03 14.97 0.74
C LYS A 252 -14.89 15.41 -0.17
N GLN A 253 -13.67 15.04 0.15
CA GLN A 253 -12.46 15.43 -0.59
C GLN A 253 -12.44 16.91 -1.02
N THR A 254 -12.76 17.82 -0.11
CA THR A 254 -13.03 19.23 -0.43
C THR A 254 -12.00 20.14 0.24
N LEU A 255 -11.36 21.00 -0.54
CA LEU A 255 -10.59 22.12 -0.06
C LEU A 255 -11.42 23.40 -0.22
N SER A 256 -11.56 24.15 0.89
CA SER A 256 -12.20 25.47 0.86
C SER A 256 -11.24 26.54 1.36
N VAL A 257 -11.17 27.68 0.68
CA VAL A 257 -10.33 28.81 1.09
C VAL A 257 -11.15 30.08 1.11
N ILE A 258 -11.08 30.86 2.19
CA ILE A 258 -11.78 32.15 2.37
C ILE A 258 -10.73 33.26 2.37
N SER A 259 -10.87 34.19 1.41
CA SER A 259 -9.95 35.29 1.15
C SER A 259 -10.06 36.42 2.19
N ASP A 260 -8.94 37.04 2.57
CA ASP A 260 -8.89 38.29 3.32
C ASP A 260 -8.68 39.54 2.42
N GLY A 261 -8.75 39.34 1.09
CA GLY A 261 -8.51 40.39 0.09
C GLY A 261 -7.08 40.41 -0.47
N LYS A 262 -6.19 39.54 0.04
CA LYS A 262 -4.80 39.42 -0.41
C LYS A 262 -4.60 38.17 -1.26
N THR A 263 -3.49 38.15 -1.99
CA THR A 263 -3.06 36.94 -2.69
C THR A 263 -2.36 36.00 -1.71
N HIS A 264 -2.77 34.76 -1.66
CA HIS A 264 -2.16 33.69 -0.88
C HIS A 264 -1.75 32.53 -1.76
N PHE A 265 -0.60 31.94 -1.47
CA PHE A 265 -0.21 30.63 -1.99
C PHE A 265 -0.87 29.55 -1.12
N ILE A 266 -1.67 28.71 -1.72
CA ILE A 266 -2.45 27.67 -1.06
C ILE A 266 -1.78 26.33 -1.28
N LYS A 267 -1.49 25.62 -0.19
CA LYS A 267 -1.00 24.25 -0.16
C LYS A 267 -1.45 23.59 1.15
N PRO A 268 -2.45 22.72 1.15
CA PRO A 268 -2.86 21.96 2.34
C PRO A 268 -1.71 21.08 2.83
N VAL A 269 -1.61 20.86 4.14
CA VAL A 269 -0.51 20.08 4.75
C VAL A 269 -0.96 19.06 5.80
N TYR A 270 -2.26 19.05 6.16
CA TYR A 270 -2.78 18.18 7.21
C TYR A 270 -3.71 17.09 6.68
N THR A 271 -3.84 16.95 5.35
CA THR A 271 -4.65 15.94 4.65
C THR A 271 -4.04 15.61 3.31
N PHE A 272 -4.59 14.61 2.62
CA PHE A 272 -4.32 14.29 1.24
C PHE A 272 -5.62 13.87 0.54
N TYR A 273 -5.61 13.87 -0.78
CA TYR A 273 -6.72 13.51 -1.65
C TYR A 273 -6.26 12.45 -2.66
N GLY A 274 -7.17 11.56 -3.06
CA GLY A 274 -7.01 10.70 -4.24
C GLY A 274 -7.82 11.29 -5.39
N PHE A 275 -7.19 11.64 -6.53
CA PHE A 275 -7.89 12.30 -7.62
C PHE A 275 -7.12 12.32 -8.94
N ARG A 276 -7.85 12.38 -10.02
CA ARG A 276 -7.37 12.80 -11.34
C ARG A 276 -7.93 14.16 -11.73
N TYR A 277 -9.13 14.46 -11.25
CA TYR A 277 -9.87 15.68 -11.60
C TYR A 277 -10.13 16.52 -10.37
N ILE A 278 -10.26 17.82 -10.60
CA ILE A 278 -10.84 18.73 -9.62
C ILE A 278 -11.98 19.52 -10.25
N ALA A 279 -13.04 19.77 -9.47
CA ALA A 279 -14.08 20.73 -9.81
C ALA A 279 -13.93 21.98 -8.95
N VAL A 280 -13.82 23.15 -9.57
CA VAL A 280 -13.54 24.44 -8.91
C VAL A 280 -14.76 25.35 -9.00
N ASP A 281 -15.16 25.87 -7.83
CA ASP A 281 -16.24 26.85 -7.70
C ASP A 281 -15.75 28.08 -6.93
N GLY A 282 -16.22 29.28 -7.32
CA GLY A 282 -15.88 30.55 -6.66
C GLY A 282 -14.55 31.16 -7.09
N MET A 283 -13.99 30.73 -8.23
CA MET A 283 -12.80 31.32 -8.85
C MET A 283 -12.90 31.20 -10.36
N ASP A 284 -12.59 32.29 -11.08
CA ASP A 284 -12.42 32.27 -12.53
C ASP A 284 -11.07 31.67 -12.89
N ILE A 285 -11.06 30.73 -13.84
CA ILE A 285 -9.88 29.99 -14.27
C ILE A 285 -9.65 30.30 -15.75
N SER A 286 -8.48 30.83 -16.08
CA SER A 286 -8.08 31.17 -17.46
C SER A 286 -7.25 30.06 -18.11
N SER A 287 -6.53 29.28 -17.33
CA SER A 287 -5.68 28.17 -17.77
C SER A 287 -5.65 27.01 -16.77
N PRO A 288 -5.62 25.73 -17.23
CA PRO A 288 -5.56 24.59 -16.33
C PRO A 288 -4.26 24.56 -15.52
N ASP A 289 -3.16 25.13 -15.99
CA ASP A 289 -1.85 25.15 -15.33
C ASP A 289 -1.76 26.16 -14.17
N GLU A 290 -2.82 26.91 -13.89
CA GLU A 290 -2.96 27.69 -12.64
C GLU A 290 -2.97 26.76 -11.40
N PHE A 291 -3.33 25.48 -11.60
CA PHE A 291 -3.33 24.47 -10.56
C PHE A 291 -2.22 23.45 -10.80
N VAL A 292 -1.54 23.13 -9.71
CA VAL A 292 -0.48 22.14 -9.67
C VAL A 292 -0.85 21.06 -8.65
N ALA A 293 -0.86 19.82 -9.09
CA ALA A 293 -1.01 18.67 -8.21
C ALA A 293 0.37 18.21 -7.72
N ILE A 294 0.52 18.08 -6.42
CA ILE A 294 1.73 17.59 -5.75
C ILE A 294 1.47 16.16 -5.30
N VAL A 295 2.20 15.23 -5.87
CA VAL A 295 2.13 13.80 -5.54
C VAL A 295 2.87 13.55 -4.24
N VAL A 296 2.23 12.84 -3.31
CA VAL A 296 2.85 12.43 -2.04
C VAL A 296 2.79 10.91 -1.87
N HIS A 297 3.87 10.33 -1.42
CA HIS A 297 3.95 8.93 -0.99
C HIS A 297 5.16 8.71 -0.08
N SER A 298 5.25 7.56 0.57
CA SER A 298 6.44 7.16 1.33
C SER A 298 7.67 7.18 0.43
N ASP A 299 8.80 7.69 0.96
CA ASP A 299 10.04 7.93 0.20
C ASP A 299 10.78 6.64 -0.18
N MET A 300 10.12 5.81 -0.97
CA MET A 300 10.66 4.55 -1.46
C MET A 300 11.47 4.80 -2.73
N LYS A 301 12.71 4.30 -2.76
CA LYS A 301 13.54 4.33 -3.97
C LYS A 301 12.96 3.40 -5.04
N ARG A 302 12.77 3.93 -6.26
CA ARG A 302 12.41 3.11 -7.42
C ARG A 302 13.56 2.15 -7.74
N THR A 303 13.28 0.84 -7.84
CA THR A 303 14.26 -0.22 -8.10
C THR A 303 13.95 -1.05 -9.32
N GLY A 304 12.69 -1.17 -9.70
CA GLY A 304 12.25 -2.00 -10.80
C GLY A 304 11.75 -1.22 -12.00
N TYR A 305 12.11 -1.69 -13.19
CA TYR A 305 11.71 -1.12 -14.48
C TYR A 305 11.29 -2.22 -15.42
N PHE A 306 10.32 -1.94 -16.26
CA PHE A 306 9.81 -2.82 -17.29
C PHE A 306 9.45 -2.03 -18.53
N ASN A 307 9.68 -2.60 -19.69
CA ASN A 307 9.28 -2.06 -20.98
C ASN A 307 9.12 -3.21 -22.01
N CYS A 308 8.23 -3.06 -22.96
CA CYS A 308 8.03 -4.03 -24.04
C CYS A 308 7.52 -3.35 -25.32
N SER A 309 7.38 -4.09 -26.39
CA SER A 309 6.90 -3.58 -27.68
C SER A 309 5.38 -3.31 -27.75
N ASP A 310 4.62 -3.65 -26.70
CA ASP A 310 3.17 -3.37 -26.62
C ASP A 310 2.89 -2.21 -25.68
N GLU A 311 2.39 -1.10 -26.24
CA GLU A 311 2.09 0.14 -25.51
C GLU A 311 1.01 -0.06 -24.42
N MET A 312 0.06 -0.98 -24.65
CA MET A 312 -1.00 -1.26 -23.66
C MET A 312 -0.42 -1.94 -22.42
N ILE A 313 0.55 -2.83 -22.60
CA ILE A 313 1.25 -3.50 -21.50
C ILE A 313 2.20 -2.54 -20.77
N ASN A 314 2.85 -1.62 -21.51
CA ASN A 314 3.61 -0.53 -20.88
C ASN A 314 2.70 0.38 -20.03
N GLN A 315 1.49 0.70 -20.53
CA GLN A 315 0.50 1.44 -19.75
C GLN A 315 0.00 0.64 -18.54
N LEU A 316 -0.19 -0.69 -18.66
CA LEU A 316 -0.54 -1.54 -17.53
C LEU A 316 0.53 -1.47 -16.44
N PHE A 317 1.81 -1.58 -16.83
CA PHE A 317 2.91 -1.47 -15.88
C PHE A 317 2.99 -0.08 -15.24
N HIS A 318 2.75 0.98 -16.01
CA HIS A 318 2.59 2.34 -15.49
C HIS A 318 1.49 2.40 -14.41
N ASN A 319 0.31 1.84 -14.69
CA ASN A 319 -0.81 1.83 -13.75
C ASN A 319 -0.50 1.04 -12.46
N ILE A 320 0.24 -0.06 -12.56
CA ILE A 320 0.70 -0.84 -11.39
C ILE A 320 1.59 0.02 -10.48
N VAL A 321 2.54 0.74 -11.09
CA VAL A 321 3.47 1.60 -10.36
C VAL A 321 2.77 2.79 -9.71
N TRP A 322 1.84 3.44 -10.43
CA TRP A 322 1.09 4.57 -9.91
C TRP A 322 0.05 4.14 -8.86
N GLY A 323 -0.53 2.95 -8.99
CA GLY A 323 -1.35 2.35 -7.95
C GLY A 323 -0.56 2.12 -6.64
N GLN A 324 0.69 1.65 -6.74
CA GLN A 324 1.57 1.50 -5.58
C GLN A 324 1.92 2.86 -4.95
N LYS A 325 2.34 3.85 -5.73
CA LYS A 325 2.63 5.20 -5.23
C LYS A 325 1.42 5.80 -4.52
N GLY A 326 0.23 5.67 -5.13
CA GLY A 326 -1.01 6.27 -4.61
C GLY A 326 -1.47 5.68 -3.28
N ASN A 327 -1.03 4.48 -2.94
CA ASN A 327 -1.51 3.74 -1.77
C ASN A 327 -0.45 3.44 -0.70
N PHE A 328 0.84 3.70 -0.97
CA PHE A 328 1.89 3.46 0.01
C PHE A 328 2.26 4.76 0.75
N LEU A 329 1.39 5.16 1.69
CA LEU A 329 1.53 6.34 2.55
C LEU A 329 1.62 5.91 4.01
N ASP A 330 2.83 5.63 4.50
CA ASP A 330 3.16 5.12 5.84
C ASP A 330 2.57 3.73 6.16
N VAL A 331 1.42 3.39 5.58
CA VAL A 331 0.81 2.05 5.56
C VAL A 331 0.36 1.72 4.13
N PRO A 332 0.25 0.43 3.75
CA PRO A 332 -0.26 0.03 2.44
C PRO A 332 -1.80 0.15 2.43
N THR A 333 -2.31 1.36 2.16
CA THR A 333 -3.76 1.60 2.11
C THR A 333 -4.38 0.98 0.87
N ASP A 334 -5.64 0.55 0.96
CA ASP A 334 -6.40 -0.03 -0.15
C ASP A 334 -6.71 1.00 -1.24
N CYS A 335 -7.04 2.21 -0.85
CA CYS A 335 -7.46 3.30 -1.72
C CYS A 335 -7.10 4.66 -1.13
N PRO A 336 -6.98 5.76 -1.92
CA PRO A 336 -6.64 7.08 -1.40
C PRO A 336 -7.82 8.06 -1.29
N GLN A 337 -9.00 7.77 -1.86
CA GLN A 337 -10.01 8.80 -2.13
C GLN A 337 -11.26 8.76 -1.25
N ARG A 338 -11.76 7.56 -0.89
CA ARG A 338 -13.03 7.40 -0.17
C ARG A 338 -12.85 7.34 1.35
N ASP A 339 -13.94 7.16 2.10
CA ASP A 339 -13.91 7.04 3.57
C ASP A 339 -13.48 5.64 4.06
N GLU A 340 -12.35 5.17 3.54
CA GLU A 340 -11.69 3.92 3.88
C GLU A 340 -10.20 4.19 4.12
N ARG A 341 -9.32 4.08 3.11
CA ARG A 341 -7.89 4.39 3.19
C ARG A 341 -7.22 3.63 4.33
N LEU A 342 -7.44 2.32 4.38
CA LEU A 342 -7.02 1.43 5.47
C LEU A 342 -5.93 0.46 4.99
N GLY A 343 -5.06 0.05 5.91
CA GLY A 343 -4.01 -0.94 5.62
C GLY A 343 -4.57 -2.36 5.55
N TRP A 344 -5.36 -2.65 4.50
CA TRP A 344 -5.96 -3.96 4.28
C TRP A 344 -4.89 -5.03 4.08
N THR A 345 -5.00 -6.08 4.88
CA THR A 345 -3.98 -7.14 4.93
C THR A 345 -4.03 -8.05 3.72
N GLY A 346 -5.20 -8.25 3.12
CA GLY A 346 -5.39 -8.99 1.88
C GLY A 346 -4.69 -8.34 0.71
N ASP A 347 -4.96 -7.06 0.49
CA ASP A 347 -4.36 -6.24 -0.57
C ASP A 347 -2.83 -6.23 -0.48
N ALA A 348 -2.32 -5.97 0.72
CA ALA A 348 -0.88 -5.94 0.95
C ALA A 348 -0.23 -7.31 0.69
N GLN A 349 -0.86 -8.41 1.11
CA GLN A 349 -0.27 -9.74 0.91
C GLN A 349 -0.23 -10.14 -0.56
N VAL A 350 -1.26 -9.85 -1.36
CA VAL A 350 -1.27 -10.22 -2.79
C VAL A 350 -0.29 -9.40 -3.62
N PHE A 351 0.01 -8.18 -3.18
CA PHE A 351 0.83 -7.23 -3.93
C PHE A 351 2.28 -7.11 -3.43
N CYS A 352 2.62 -7.59 -2.21
CA CYS A 352 3.93 -7.36 -1.59
C CYS A 352 5.12 -7.81 -2.46
N LYS A 353 4.95 -8.83 -3.30
CA LYS A 353 5.99 -9.33 -4.18
C LYS A 353 6.32 -8.32 -5.28
N VAL A 354 5.35 -7.91 -6.08
CA VAL A 354 5.57 -6.89 -7.12
C VAL A 354 5.99 -5.55 -6.51
N ALA A 355 5.43 -5.19 -5.35
CA ALA A 355 5.85 -3.99 -4.63
C ALA A 355 7.35 -3.98 -4.34
N SER A 356 7.90 -5.15 -3.94
CA SER A 356 9.33 -5.30 -3.61
C SER A 356 10.25 -5.34 -4.83
N TYR A 357 9.72 -5.54 -6.02
CA TYR A 357 10.44 -5.41 -7.29
C TYR A 357 10.43 -3.96 -7.78
N ASN A 358 9.26 -3.32 -7.76
CA ASN A 358 9.08 -1.96 -8.24
C ASN A 358 9.88 -0.92 -7.43
N PHE A 359 9.91 -1.07 -6.11
CA PHE A 359 10.55 -0.15 -5.18
C PHE A 359 11.29 -0.90 -4.07
N ASN A 360 12.28 -0.25 -3.46
CA ASN A 360 12.82 -0.72 -2.19
C ASN A 360 11.80 -0.42 -1.08
N VAL A 361 11.08 -1.45 -0.66
CA VAL A 361 10.02 -1.36 0.36
C VAL A 361 10.41 -2.00 1.69
N GLU A 362 11.70 -2.33 1.89
CA GLU A 362 12.16 -3.04 3.10
C GLU A 362 11.80 -2.28 4.37
N LYS A 363 12.14 -0.99 4.44
CA LYS A 363 11.83 -0.15 5.62
C LYS A 363 10.33 0.10 5.76
N PHE A 364 9.62 0.33 4.65
CA PHE A 364 8.18 0.52 4.63
C PHE A 364 7.46 -0.68 5.26
N PHE A 365 7.74 -1.88 4.78
CA PHE A 365 7.14 -3.09 5.33
C PHE A 365 7.72 -3.50 6.70
N LYS A 366 8.98 -3.17 7.03
CA LYS A 366 9.51 -3.36 8.38
C LYS A 366 8.67 -2.61 9.41
N LYS A 367 8.36 -1.34 9.15
CA LYS A 367 7.47 -0.53 10.01
C LYS A 367 6.09 -1.15 10.12
N TRP A 368 5.48 -1.51 9.00
CA TRP A 368 4.11 -2.05 8.99
C TRP A 368 4.03 -3.46 9.63
N MET A 369 5.04 -4.32 9.45
CA MET A 369 5.15 -5.58 10.21
C MET A 369 5.27 -5.35 11.72
N GLY A 370 5.87 -4.24 12.15
CA GLY A 370 5.83 -3.81 13.54
C GLY A 370 4.41 -3.54 14.03
N ASP A 371 3.59 -2.92 13.19
CA ASP A 371 2.17 -2.69 13.49
C ASP A 371 1.38 -4.01 13.48
N LEU A 372 1.64 -4.93 12.54
CA LEU A 372 1.06 -6.29 12.53
C LEU A 372 1.36 -7.04 13.84
N ARG A 373 2.64 -7.05 14.29
CA ARG A 373 3.02 -7.67 15.57
C ARG A 373 2.31 -7.05 16.76
N ALA A 374 2.19 -5.72 16.77
CA ALA A 374 1.50 -5.01 17.84
C ALA A 374 -0.01 -5.29 17.86
N MET A 375 -0.62 -5.52 16.69
CA MET A 375 -2.05 -5.76 16.54
C MET A 375 -2.44 -7.25 16.60
N GLN A 376 -1.49 -8.18 16.43
CA GLN A 376 -1.79 -9.61 16.51
C GLN A 376 -2.43 -9.96 17.86
N LYS A 377 -3.61 -10.56 17.82
CA LYS A 377 -4.35 -10.95 19.03
C LYS A 377 -3.64 -12.09 19.78
N ASN A 378 -3.97 -12.27 21.06
CA ASN A 378 -3.44 -13.37 21.86
C ASN A 378 -3.81 -14.75 21.29
N SER A 379 -4.96 -14.84 20.60
CA SER A 379 -5.37 -16.04 19.85
C SER A 379 -4.42 -16.39 18.71
N GLY A 380 -3.69 -15.43 18.19
CA GLY A 380 -2.84 -15.54 17.00
C GLY A 380 -3.44 -14.91 15.73
N THR A 381 -4.72 -14.48 15.76
CA THR A 381 -5.37 -13.85 14.61
C THR A 381 -4.78 -12.47 14.31
N ILE A 382 -4.89 -12.08 13.04
CA ILE A 382 -4.54 -10.75 12.54
C ILE A 382 -5.85 -10.06 12.14
N PRO A 383 -6.08 -8.80 12.52
CA PRO A 383 -7.19 -8.00 12.03
C PRO A 383 -7.17 -7.89 10.50
N SER A 384 -8.32 -7.67 9.89
CA SER A 384 -8.44 -7.57 8.43
C SER A 384 -7.71 -6.36 7.85
N PHE A 385 -7.53 -5.31 8.64
CA PHE A 385 -6.70 -4.13 8.30
C PHE A 385 -5.92 -3.61 9.52
N VAL A 386 -4.73 -3.08 9.29
CA VAL A 386 -3.75 -2.65 10.31
C VAL A 386 -3.10 -1.31 9.89
N PRO A 387 -3.03 -0.32 10.80
CA PRO A 387 -3.52 -0.31 12.18
C PRO A 387 -5.06 -0.22 12.26
N THR A 388 -5.62 -0.72 13.34
CA THR A 388 -7.06 -0.59 13.61
C THR A 388 -7.33 -0.44 15.10
N LYS A 389 -8.45 0.20 15.43
CA LYS A 389 -9.05 0.23 16.77
C LYS A 389 -10.39 -0.51 16.81
N TYR A 390 -10.83 -1.02 15.67
CA TYR A 390 -12.01 -1.87 15.63
C TYR A 390 -11.72 -3.21 16.30
N ASP A 391 -12.70 -3.73 17.00
CA ASP A 391 -12.66 -5.09 17.51
C ASP A 391 -13.06 -6.05 16.39
N ASP A 392 -12.11 -6.27 15.49
CA ASP A 392 -12.19 -7.25 14.41
C ASP A 392 -11.60 -8.55 14.93
N ASP A 393 -12.36 -9.64 14.89
CA ASP A 393 -11.87 -10.96 15.29
C ASP A 393 -10.72 -11.42 14.40
N GLY A 394 -10.67 -10.94 13.17
CA GLY A 394 -9.63 -11.27 12.20
C GLY A 394 -9.66 -12.73 11.77
N GLY A 395 -8.55 -13.19 11.21
CA GLY A 395 -8.37 -14.61 10.90
C GLY A 395 -8.94 -15.06 9.55
N SER A 396 -9.43 -14.14 8.70
CA SER A 396 -9.81 -14.49 7.33
C SER A 396 -8.58 -14.93 6.55
N SER A 397 -8.63 -16.12 5.94
CA SER A 397 -7.59 -16.59 5.02
C SER A 397 -7.44 -15.69 3.83
N ALA A 398 -6.23 -15.67 3.25
CA ALA A 398 -5.70 -14.74 2.26
C ALA A 398 -5.50 -13.30 2.78
N TRP A 399 -6.16 -12.89 3.87
CA TRP A 399 -5.91 -11.62 4.57
C TRP A 399 -4.90 -11.81 5.71
N ALA A 400 -5.24 -12.61 6.71
CA ALA A 400 -4.37 -12.86 7.86
C ALA A 400 -3.09 -13.62 7.50
N ASP A 401 -3.03 -14.27 6.34
CA ASP A 401 -1.83 -14.92 5.80
C ASP A 401 -0.71 -13.94 5.45
N VAL A 402 -0.97 -12.64 5.45
CA VAL A 402 0.06 -11.59 5.45
C VAL A 402 1.11 -11.84 6.54
N ALA A 403 0.71 -12.44 7.66
CA ALA A 403 1.59 -12.79 8.77
C ALA A 403 2.73 -13.75 8.39
N THR A 404 2.55 -14.57 7.36
CA THR A 404 3.57 -15.51 6.86
C THR A 404 4.13 -15.09 5.50
N ILE A 405 3.28 -14.61 4.60
CA ILE A 405 3.65 -14.28 3.22
C ILE A 405 4.58 -13.07 3.18
N LEU A 406 4.20 -11.98 3.87
CA LEU A 406 4.98 -10.74 3.83
C LEU A 406 6.40 -10.89 4.42
N PRO A 407 6.60 -11.44 5.64
CA PRO A 407 7.96 -11.64 6.17
C PRO A 407 8.82 -12.55 5.29
N TRP A 408 8.21 -13.60 4.72
CA TRP A 408 8.90 -14.50 3.82
C TRP A 408 9.30 -13.81 2.51
N GLN A 409 8.41 -13.03 1.91
CA GLN A 409 8.71 -12.29 0.69
C GLN A 409 9.79 -11.23 0.91
N MET A 410 9.76 -10.51 2.03
CA MET A 410 10.83 -9.55 2.38
C MET A 410 12.18 -10.24 2.54
N TYR A 411 12.20 -11.43 3.16
CA TYR A 411 13.42 -12.23 3.21
C TYR A 411 13.88 -12.65 1.82
N LEU A 412 13.00 -13.14 0.97
CA LEU A 412 13.37 -13.53 -0.39
C LEU A 412 13.99 -12.35 -1.17
N THR A 413 13.35 -11.20 -1.14
CA THR A 413 13.82 -10.04 -1.93
C THR A 413 15.12 -9.44 -1.39
N TYR A 414 15.24 -9.27 -0.07
CA TYR A 414 16.35 -8.51 0.54
C TYR A 414 17.41 -9.37 1.23
N GLY A 415 17.18 -10.66 1.40
CA GLY A 415 18.10 -11.57 2.11
C GLY A 415 18.23 -11.30 3.62
N ASN A 416 17.37 -10.46 4.19
CA ASN A 416 17.47 -10.01 5.58
C ASN A 416 16.92 -11.05 6.57
N LYS A 417 17.81 -11.89 7.11
CA LYS A 417 17.45 -12.92 8.10
C LYS A 417 17.00 -12.35 9.44
N GLU A 418 17.50 -11.17 9.84
CA GLU A 418 17.09 -10.55 11.09
C GLU A 418 15.64 -10.08 11.01
N LEU A 419 15.24 -9.47 9.90
CA LEU A 419 13.86 -9.08 9.67
C LEU A 419 12.92 -10.30 9.69
N LEU A 420 13.35 -11.45 9.11
CA LEU A 420 12.61 -12.70 9.18
C LEU A 420 12.50 -13.21 10.63
N ARG A 421 13.60 -13.13 11.40
CA ARG A 421 13.65 -13.55 12.82
C ARG A 421 12.72 -12.71 13.69
N GLU A 422 12.72 -11.39 13.50
CA GLU A 422 11.82 -10.47 14.20
C GLU A 422 10.34 -10.84 14.02
N ASN A 423 9.99 -11.40 12.86
CA ASN A 423 8.61 -11.73 12.50
C ASN A 423 8.27 -13.22 12.66
N TYR A 424 9.22 -14.08 13.08
CA TYR A 424 8.99 -15.51 13.21
C TYR A 424 7.83 -15.86 14.17
N ILE A 425 7.72 -15.17 15.29
CA ILE A 425 6.64 -15.38 16.26
C ILE A 425 5.28 -14.95 15.69
N LEU A 426 5.23 -13.88 14.88
CA LEU A 426 4.03 -13.47 14.15
C LEU A 426 3.55 -14.61 13.24
N MET A 427 4.45 -15.15 12.42
CA MET A 427 4.19 -16.28 11.52
C MET A 427 3.68 -17.51 12.28
N LYS A 428 4.41 -17.88 13.35
CA LYS A 428 4.10 -19.07 14.17
C LYS A 428 2.72 -18.97 14.81
N LYS A 429 2.38 -17.85 15.44
CA LYS A 429 1.08 -17.65 16.09
C LYS A 429 -0.08 -17.77 15.12
N TRP A 430 0.07 -17.27 13.88
CA TRP A 430 -0.95 -17.40 12.86
C TRP A 430 -1.18 -18.87 12.47
N VAL A 431 -0.14 -19.65 12.18
CA VAL A 431 -0.26 -21.08 11.88
C VAL A 431 -0.83 -21.86 13.08
N ASP A 432 -0.40 -21.55 14.29
CA ASP A 432 -0.92 -22.19 15.50
C ASP A 432 -2.41 -21.87 15.74
N PHE A 433 -2.86 -20.66 15.38
CA PHE A 433 -4.28 -20.30 15.43
C PHE A 433 -5.11 -21.17 14.46
N MET A 434 -4.72 -21.27 13.19
CA MET A 434 -5.43 -22.12 12.21
C MET A 434 -5.47 -23.58 12.68
N ARG A 435 -4.34 -24.08 13.23
CA ARG A 435 -4.29 -25.41 13.82
C ARG A 435 -5.24 -25.57 15.01
N SER A 436 -5.29 -24.60 15.90
CA SER A 436 -6.17 -24.61 17.06
C SER A 436 -7.64 -24.57 16.65
N TRP A 437 -7.97 -23.82 15.61
CA TRP A 437 -9.31 -23.77 15.03
C TRP A 437 -9.70 -25.11 14.44
N ALA A 438 -8.85 -25.73 13.62
CA ALA A 438 -9.08 -27.03 12.99
C ALA A 438 -9.27 -28.17 14.04
N LEU A 439 -8.76 -27.99 15.26
CA LEU A 439 -8.98 -28.92 16.38
C LEU A 439 -10.33 -28.77 17.07
N LYS A 440 -11.05 -27.64 16.85
CA LYS A 440 -12.37 -27.42 17.45
C LYS A 440 -13.40 -28.27 16.70
N LYS A 441 -13.97 -29.25 17.40
CA LYS A 441 -15.03 -30.09 16.82
C LYS A 441 -16.36 -29.34 16.87
N LYS A 442 -17.02 -29.18 15.73
CA LYS A 442 -18.32 -28.51 15.59
C LYS A 442 -19.29 -29.33 14.75
N PRO A 443 -19.57 -30.61 15.09
CA PRO A 443 -20.43 -31.49 14.30
C PRO A 443 -21.85 -30.96 14.15
N ASP A 444 -22.37 -30.26 15.16
CA ASP A 444 -23.73 -29.70 15.17
C ASP A 444 -23.89 -28.52 14.19
N GLU A 445 -22.80 -27.90 13.76
CA GLU A 445 -22.80 -26.80 12.78
C GLU A 445 -22.52 -27.30 11.34
N GLY A 446 -22.47 -28.61 11.10
CA GLY A 446 -22.15 -29.19 9.78
C GLY A 446 -20.67 -29.07 9.38
N ILE A 447 -19.80 -28.63 10.29
CA ILE A 447 -18.39 -28.41 10.05
C ILE A 447 -17.63 -29.73 10.19
N SER A 448 -16.62 -29.94 9.35
CA SER A 448 -15.76 -31.11 9.37
C SER A 448 -15.11 -31.34 10.75
N THR A 449 -15.05 -32.60 11.16
CA THR A 449 -14.31 -33.03 12.36
C THR A 449 -12.85 -33.33 12.05
N ASP A 450 -12.38 -33.15 10.80
CA ASP A 450 -11.01 -33.38 10.43
C ASP A 450 -10.11 -32.33 11.09
N PRO A 451 -9.17 -32.74 11.95
CA PRO A 451 -8.35 -31.78 12.71
C PRO A 451 -7.27 -31.08 11.86
N TYR A 452 -7.22 -31.32 10.57
CA TYR A 452 -6.25 -30.74 9.63
C TYR A 452 -6.89 -29.84 8.57
N LEU A 453 -8.19 -29.55 8.69
CA LEU A 453 -8.92 -28.64 7.80
C LEU A 453 -9.34 -27.38 8.57
N TYR A 454 -9.01 -26.21 8.02
CA TYR A 454 -9.37 -24.91 8.55
C TYR A 454 -10.70 -24.47 7.94
N GLU A 455 -11.79 -25.00 8.47
CA GLU A 455 -13.14 -24.84 7.96
C GLU A 455 -14.07 -24.16 8.96
N GLY A 456 -15.16 -23.62 8.46
CA GLY A 456 -16.21 -22.97 9.28
C GLY A 456 -15.75 -21.69 9.96
N HIS A 457 -14.63 -21.10 9.56
CA HIS A 457 -14.25 -19.75 9.92
C HIS A 457 -14.83 -18.77 8.89
N TRP A 458 -15.08 -17.54 9.32
CA TRP A 458 -15.52 -16.54 8.37
C TRP A 458 -14.35 -16.08 7.48
N HIS A 459 -14.57 -16.03 6.16
CA HIS A 459 -13.59 -15.58 5.18
C HIS A 459 -14.23 -14.64 4.17
N PHE A 460 -13.43 -13.71 3.61
CA PHE A 460 -13.86 -12.86 2.49
C PHE A 460 -14.13 -13.66 1.22
N GLY A 461 -13.47 -14.79 1.02
CA GLY A 461 -13.55 -15.57 -0.22
C GLY A 461 -12.64 -15.01 -1.32
N ASP A 462 -12.90 -15.38 -2.57
CA ASP A 462 -12.20 -14.77 -3.71
C ASP A 462 -12.86 -13.43 -4.05
N TRP A 463 -12.42 -12.38 -3.35
CA TRP A 463 -13.03 -11.06 -3.34
C TRP A 463 -13.05 -10.44 -4.74
N LEU A 464 -14.21 -9.94 -5.15
CA LEU A 464 -14.47 -9.30 -6.44
C LEU A 464 -14.21 -10.19 -7.68
N ALA A 465 -14.31 -11.52 -7.51
CA ALA A 465 -14.33 -12.46 -8.63
C ALA A 465 -15.58 -12.29 -9.48
N LEU A 466 -15.50 -12.66 -10.77
CA LEU A 466 -16.60 -12.55 -11.73
C LEU A 466 -17.15 -13.93 -12.16
N ASP A 467 -17.08 -14.92 -11.29
CA ASP A 467 -17.53 -16.29 -11.55
C ASP A 467 -18.97 -16.58 -11.10
N LEU A 468 -19.63 -15.63 -10.42
CA LEU A 468 -21.05 -15.70 -10.09
C LEU A 468 -21.93 -15.07 -11.19
N PRO A 469 -23.22 -15.51 -11.32
CA PRO A 469 -24.19 -14.87 -12.22
C PRO A 469 -24.38 -13.39 -11.93
N ASN A 470 -24.47 -13.01 -10.64
CA ASN A 470 -24.52 -11.61 -10.21
C ASN A 470 -23.09 -11.02 -10.23
N LYS A 471 -22.80 -10.22 -11.26
CA LYS A 471 -21.48 -9.56 -11.43
C LYS A 471 -21.23 -8.38 -10.45
N GLU A 472 -22.24 -7.98 -9.67
CA GLU A 472 -22.08 -7.01 -8.57
C GLU A 472 -21.78 -7.69 -7.23
N ALA A 473 -21.82 -9.03 -7.17
CA ALA A 473 -21.40 -9.76 -5.97
C ALA A 473 -19.94 -9.42 -5.62
N VAL A 474 -19.68 -9.31 -4.34
CA VAL A 474 -18.31 -9.05 -3.84
C VAL A 474 -17.55 -10.35 -3.56
N GLU A 475 -18.26 -11.45 -3.31
CA GLU A 475 -17.68 -12.76 -3.06
C GLU A 475 -17.69 -13.59 -4.34
N GLY A 476 -16.66 -14.40 -4.55
CA GLY A 476 -16.59 -15.38 -5.66
C GLY A 476 -17.34 -16.68 -5.38
N ALA A 477 -17.48 -17.52 -6.41
CA ALA A 477 -18.11 -18.84 -6.33
C ALA A 477 -17.23 -19.90 -5.64
N THR A 478 -15.93 -19.64 -5.49
CA THR A 478 -15.00 -20.57 -4.84
C THR A 478 -15.36 -20.74 -3.38
N ASP A 479 -15.55 -21.99 -2.95
CA ASP A 479 -15.86 -22.31 -1.56
C ASP A 479 -14.78 -21.73 -0.62
N LYS A 480 -15.23 -20.98 0.37
CA LYS A 480 -14.36 -20.28 1.33
C LYS A 480 -13.55 -21.24 2.19
N ASP A 481 -14.08 -22.43 2.50
CA ASP A 481 -13.36 -23.44 3.25
C ASP A 481 -12.20 -24.05 2.43
N ILE A 482 -12.34 -24.14 1.10
CA ILE A 482 -11.24 -24.52 0.22
C ILE A 482 -10.12 -23.48 0.28
N ILE A 483 -10.45 -22.19 0.22
CA ILE A 483 -9.48 -21.11 0.35
C ILE A 483 -8.81 -21.18 1.74
N GLY A 484 -9.60 -21.32 2.81
CA GLY A 484 -9.12 -21.46 4.17
C GLY A 484 -8.09 -22.60 4.34
N CYS A 485 -8.46 -23.79 3.86
CA CYS A 485 -7.60 -24.98 3.94
C CYS A 485 -6.34 -24.87 3.06
N ALA A 486 -6.46 -24.27 1.85
CA ALA A 486 -5.33 -24.08 0.95
C ALA A 486 -4.28 -23.12 1.57
N PHE A 487 -4.72 -21.99 2.13
CA PHE A 487 -3.83 -21.04 2.80
C PHE A 487 -3.27 -21.60 4.12
N PHE A 488 -4.00 -22.45 4.83
CA PHE A 488 -3.44 -23.13 6.00
C PHE A 488 -2.23 -24.01 5.62
N ALA A 489 -2.32 -24.75 4.51
CA ALA A 489 -1.19 -25.49 3.96
C ALA A 489 -0.05 -24.56 3.56
N TYR A 490 -0.35 -23.50 2.81
CA TYR A 490 0.65 -22.56 2.29
C TYR A 490 1.38 -21.85 3.43
N SER A 491 0.67 -21.21 4.37
CA SER A 491 1.27 -20.56 5.54
C SER A 491 2.11 -21.50 6.39
N THR A 492 1.66 -22.77 6.57
CA THR A 492 2.46 -23.78 7.26
C THR A 492 3.75 -24.08 6.50
N SER A 493 3.72 -24.16 5.17
CA SER A 493 4.90 -24.36 4.35
C SER A 493 5.91 -23.22 4.44
N LEU A 494 5.43 -21.97 4.49
CA LEU A 494 6.26 -20.77 4.64
C LEU A 494 6.90 -20.72 6.03
N LEU A 495 6.18 -21.10 7.08
CA LEU A 495 6.73 -21.22 8.43
C LEU A 495 7.84 -22.28 8.51
N ILE A 496 7.70 -23.41 7.81
CA ILE A 496 8.75 -24.44 7.70
C ILE A 496 9.99 -23.85 7.03
N LYS A 497 9.84 -23.22 5.87
CA LYS A 497 10.95 -22.58 5.15
C LYS A 497 11.65 -21.52 6.00
N ALA A 498 10.89 -20.67 6.69
CA ALA A 498 11.45 -19.68 7.62
C ALA A 498 12.22 -20.34 8.78
N SER A 499 11.68 -21.43 9.35
CA SER A 499 12.35 -22.20 10.42
C SER A 499 13.68 -22.77 9.95
N GLU A 500 13.73 -23.35 8.75
CA GLU A 500 14.94 -23.91 8.15
C GLU A 500 16.03 -22.84 7.95
N VAL A 501 15.65 -21.67 7.40
CA VAL A 501 16.56 -20.53 7.22
C VAL A 501 17.12 -20.03 8.55
N LEU A 502 16.31 -20.04 9.60
CA LEU A 502 16.66 -19.55 10.94
C LEU A 502 17.31 -20.62 11.83
N GLY A 503 17.39 -21.88 11.38
CA GLY A 503 17.92 -23.01 12.17
C GLY A 503 17.02 -23.43 13.32
N ILE A 504 15.70 -23.22 13.23
CA ILE A 504 14.71 -23.56 14.24
C ILE A 504 14.11 -24.94 13.94
N ASP A 505 13.95 -25.80 14.95
CA ASP A 505 13.31 -27.10 14.76
C ASP A 505 11.86 -26.97 14.28
N CYS A 506 11.57 -27.58 13.14
CA CYS A 506 10.27 -27.53 12.49
C CYS A 506 9.63 -28.90 12.23
N LYS A 507 10.11 -29.97 12.89
CA LYS A 507 9.58 -31.33 12.70
C LYS A 507 8.07 -31.41 12.90
N TYR A 508 7.55 -30.71 13.91
CA TYR A 508 6.11 -30.62 14.17
C TYR A 508 5.36 -30.03 12.95
N TYR A 509 5.81 -28.93 12.40
CA TYR A 509 5.16 -28.25 11.27
C TYR A 509 5.29 -29.03 9.97
N LYS A 510 6.41 -29.75 9.74
CA LYS A 510 6.56 -30.68 8.61
C LYS A 510 5.52 -31.80 8.67
N ASN A 511 5.30 -32.37 9.85
CA ASN A 511 4.25 -33.37 10.03
C ASN A 511 2.85 -32.78 9.89
N LEU A 512 2.63 -31.57 10.43
CA LEU A 512 1.38 -30.83 10.29
C LEU A 512 1.06 -30.60 8.81
N TYR A 513 1.98 -30.02 8.03
CA TYR A 513 1.83 -29.77 6.60
C TYR A 513 1.46 -31.05 5.81
N LYS A 514 2.17 -32.15 6.09
CA LYS A 514 1.88 -33.45 5.45
C LYS A 514 0.43 -33.89 5.69
N ASN A 515 -0.08 -33.73 6.89
CA ASN A 515 -1.45 -34.11 7.25
C ASN A 515 -2.48 -33.14 6.67
N ILE A 516 -2.22 -31.81 6.68
CA ILE A 516 -3.08 -30.82 6.03
C ILE A 516 -3.23 -31.16 4.55
N LYS A 517 -2.12 -31.37 3.81
CA LYS A 517 -2.13 -31.74 2.41
C LYS A 517 -2.93 -33.02 2.16
N LYS A 518 -2.74 -34.05 2.99
CA LYS A 518 -3.49 -35.31 2.90
C LYS A 518 -4.99 -35.12 3.08
N SER A 519 -5.40 -34.34 4.09
CA SER A 519 -6.80 -34.04 4.38
C SER A 519 -7.43 -33.19 3.29
N PHE A 520 -6.72 -32.18 2.78
CA PHE A 520 -7.16 -31.36 1.66
C PHE A 520 -7.44 -32.21 0.41
N ILE A 521 -6.48 -33.03 -0.01
CA ILE A 521 -6.61 -33.90 -1.17
C ILE A 521 -7.79 -34.87 -1.00
N LYS A 522 -7.91 -35.50 0.18
CA LYS A 522 -9.00 -36.45 0.47
C LYS A 522 -10.38 -35.82 0.35
N LYS A 523 -10.53 -34.53 0.71
CA LYS A 523 -11.84 -33.87 0.76
C LYS A 523 -12.17 -33.12 -0.53
N TYR A 524 -11.19 -32.44 -1.14
CA TYR A 524 -11.40 -31.46 -2.20
C TYR A 524 -10.90 -31.88 -3.58
N ILE A 525 -10.23 -33.03 -3.68
CA ILE A 525 -9.86 -33.64 -4.95
C ILE A 525 -10.70 -34.92 -5.14
N ASP A 526 -11.35 -35.05 -6.27
CA ASP A 526 -12.16 -36.23 -6.61
C ASP A 526 -11.31 -37.44 -7.08
N THR A 527 -11.97 -38.53 -7.40
CA THR A 527 -11.30 -39.77 -7.84
C THR A 527 -10.60 -39.63 -9.19
N ASP A 528 -10.98 -38.62 -9.99
CA ASP A 528 -10.38 -38.35 -11.30
C ASP A 528 -9.22 -37.36 -11.19
N GLY A 529 -8.87 -36.91 -9.95
CA GLY A 529 -7.78 -35.99 -9.67
C GLY A 529 -8.13 -34.50 -9.90
N LYS A 530 -9.42 -34.16 -9.99
CA LYS A 530 -9.92 -32.82 -10.24
C LYS A 530 -10.42 -32.16 -8.93
N MET A 531 -10.41 -30.85 -8.91
CA MET A 531 -11.08 -30.10 -7.83
C MET A 531 -12.59 -30.34 -7.88
N VAL A 532 -13.19 -30.63 -6.71
CA VAL A 532 -14.66 -30.76 -6.57
C VAL A 532 -15.35 -29.41 -6.78
N CYS A 533 -14.71 -28.30 -6.41
CA CYS A 533 -15.14 -26.93 -6.69
C CYS A 533 -14.59 -26.49 -8.05
N ASN A 534 -15.48 -26.42 -9.06
CA ASN A 534 -15.09 -26.21 -10.45
C ASN A 534 -14.94 -24.72 -10.78
N THR A 535 -13.99 -24.03 -10.12
CA THR A 535 -13.65 -22.62 -10.35
C THR A 535 -12.17 -22.45 -10.71
N GLN A 536 -11.84 -21.37 -11.45
CA GLN A 536 -10.44 -21.07 -11.78
C GLN A 536 -9.62 -20.92 -10.50
N THR A 537 -10.11 -20.19 -9.51
CA THR A 537 -9.40 -19.93 -8.25
C THR A 537 -9.12 -21.21 -7.46
N ALA A 538 -10.09 -22.12 -7.33
CA ALA A 538 -9.86 -23.39 -6.63
C ALA A 538 -8.73 -24.19 -7.27
N CYS A 539 -8.75 -24.32 -8.62
CA CYS A 539 -7.69 -25.02 -9.38
C CYS A 539 -6.33 -24.32 -9.23
N VAL A 540 -6.31 -22.97 -9.33
CA VAL A 540 -5.09 -22.15 -9.21
C VAL A 540 -4.45 -22.34 -7.85
N LEU A 541 -5.21 -22.25 -6.75
CA LEU A 541 -4.67 -22.42 -5.40
C LEU A 541 -4.14 -23.83 -5.17
N ALA A 542 -4.87 -24.86 -5.60
CA ALA A 542 -4.41 -26.23 -5.46
C ALA A 542 -3.12 -26.51 -6.24
N LEU A 543 -3.01 -25.99 -7.49
CA LEU A 543 -1.80 -26.12 -8.32
C LEU A 543 -0.62 -25.34 -7.72
N HIS A 544 -0.82 -24.08 -7.38
CA HIS A 544 0.25 -23.21 -6.88
C HIS A 544 0.81 -23.69 -5.53
N PHE A 545 -0.06 -24.15 -4.62
CA PHE A 545 0.36 -24.63 -3.29
C PHE A 545 0.73 -26.13 -3.28
N GLY A 546 0.66 -26.81 -4.42
CA GLY A 546 1.05 -28.21 -4.55
C GLY A 546 0.12 -29.19 -3.82
N LEU A 547 -1.19 -28.89 -3.75
CA LEU A 547 -2.20 -29.65 -3.01
C LEU A 547 -2.90 -30.71 -3.89
N TYR A 548 -2.13 -31.57 -4.50
CA TYR A 548 -2.59 -32.66 -5.39
C TYR A 548 -1.70 -33.89 -5.25
N ASN A 549 -2.18 -35.05 -5.73
CA ASN A 549 -1.37 -36.25 -5.92
C ASN A 549 -0.72 -36.23 -7.29
N GLU A 550 -1.53 -36.02 -8.34
CA GLU A 550 -1.11 -35.90 -9.73
C GLU A 550 -1.49 -34.53 -10.27
N LYS A 551 -0.56 -33.87 -10.98
CA LYS A 551 -0.71 -32.52 -11.49
C LYS A 551 -1.62 -32.43 -12.71
N GLU A 552 -1.52 -33.41 -13.60
CA GLU A 552 -2.08 -33.37 -14.95
C GLU A 552 -3.62 -33.20 -15.00
N PRO A 553 -4.44 -33.96 -14.22
CA PRO A 553 -5.89 -33.80 -14.28
C PRO A 553 -6.35 -32.42 -13.88
N LEU A 554 -5.70 -31.87 -12.86
CA LEU A 554 -6.00 -30.53 -12.30
C LEU A 554 -5.55 -29.42 -13.27
N ALA A 555 -4.38 -29.59 -13.90
CA ALA A 555 -3.88 -28.69 -14.94
C ALA A 555 -4.84 -28.62 -16.14
N LYS A 556 -5.32 -29.78 -16.58
CA LYS A 556 -6.30 -29.87 -17.65
C LYS A 556 -7.62 -29.20 -17.27
N GLN A 557 -8.11 -29.43 -16.05
CA GLN A 557 -9.34 -28.76 -15.54
C GLN A 557 -9.21 -27.23 -15.59
N LEU A 558 -8.10 -26.68 -15.11
CA LEU A 558 -7.87 -25.23 -15.16
C LEU A 558 -7.85 -24.71 -16.60
N THR A 559 -7.10 -25.38 -17.49
CA THR A 559 -7.00 -25.01 -18.90
C THR A 559 -8.38 -25.01 -19.58
N GLU A 560 -9.20 -26.06 -19.35
CA GLU A 560 -10.56 -26.17 -19.87
C GLU A 560 -11.47 -25.03 -19.33
N LEU A 561 -11.37 -24.71 -18.04
CA LEU A 561 -12.12 -23.61 -17.42
C LEU A 561 -11.75 -22.27 -18.06
N VAL A 562 -10.46 -21.94 -18.16
CA VAL A 562 -10.03 -20.67 -18.75
C VAL A 562 -10.48 -20.57 -20.21
N LYS A 563 -10.31 -21.65 -21.01
CA LYS A 563 -10.75 -21.68 -22.42
C LYS A 563 -12.26 -21.56 -22.56
N SER A 564 -13.04 -22.19 -21.67
CA SER A 564 -14.51 -22.16 -21.74
C SER A 564 -15.09 -20.77 -21.44
N PHE A 565 -14.49 -20.03 -20.53
CA PHE A 565 -14.86 -18.64 -20.26
C PHE A 565 -14.27 -17.66 -21.28
N GLY A 566 -13.12 -17.99 -21.87
CA GLY A 566 -12.36 -17.11 -22.78
C GLY A 566 -11.76 -15.89 -22.06
N HIS A 567 -11.80 -15.85 -20.74
CA HIS A 567 -11.25 -14.79 -19.90
C HIS A 567 -11.02 -15.28 -18.46
N LEU A 568 -10.31 -14.49 -17.67
CA LEU A 568 -10.19 -14.70 -16.24
C LEU A 568 -11.53 -14.47 -15.52
N THR A 569 -11.76 -15.24 -14.45
CA THR A 569 -12.94 -15.07 -13.58
C THR A 569 -12.54 -14.83 -12.13
N THR A 570 -11.24 -14.83 -11.86
CA THR A 570 -10.66 -14.73 -10.52
C THR A 570 -10.79 -13.35 -9.90
N GLY A 571 -10.87 -13.31 -8.56
CA GLY A 571 -10.79 -12.12 -7.74
C GLY A 571 -9.40 -11.91 -7.14
N PHE A 572 -9.32 -11.25 -5.99
CA PHE A 572 -8.06 -10.91 -5.32
C PHE A 572 -7.21 -12.13 -4.94
N VAL A 573 -7.85 -13.27 -4.67
CA VAL A 573 -7.16 -14.47 -4.17
C VAL A 573 -6.59 -15.34 -5.30
N GLY A 574 -7.34 -15.48 -6.40
CA GLY A 574 -6.90 -16.29 -7.53
C GLY A 574 -6.00 -15.57 -8.52
N THR A 575 -6.25 -14.28 -8.77
CA THR A 575 -5.57 -13.48 -9.81
C THR A 575 -4.05 -13.44 -9.67
N PRO A 576 -3.45 -13.28 -8.46
CA PRO A 576 -2.00 -13.20 -8.31
C PRO A 576 -1.25 -14.44 -8.82
N TYR A 577 -1.90 -15.57 -8.78
CA TYR A 577 -1.27 -16.86 -9.12
C TYR A 577 -1.66 -17.40 -10.51
N LEU A 578 -2.73 -16.88 -11.13
CA LEU A 578 -3.32 -17.45 -12.36
C LEU A 578 -2.31 -17.57 -13.50
N LEU A 579 -1.64 -16.49 -13.88
CA LEU A 579 -0.70 -16.50 -15.01
C LEU A 579 0.57 -17.30 -14.68
N HIS A 580 1.02 -17.30 -13.43
CA HIS A 580 2.13 -18.14 -12.97
C HIS A 580 1.79 -19.61 -13.12
N VAL A 581 0.61 -20.03 -12.66
CA VAL A 581 0.16 -21.42 -12.75
C VAL A 581 0.00 -21.86 -14.21
N LEU A 582 -0.61 -21.03 -15.07
CA LEU A 582 -0.72 -21.33 -16.50
C LEU A 582 0.67 -21.55 -17.13
N SER A 583 1.65 -20.69 -16.79
CA SER A 583 3.02 -20.85 -17.26
C SER A 583 3.69 -22.13 -16.72
N ASP A 584 3.46 -22.47 -15.44
CA ASP A 584 4.05 -23.64 -14.77
C ASP A 584 3.46 -24.97 -15.25
N ILE A 585 2.27 -24.96 -15.88
CA ILE A 585 1.66 -26.12 -16.54
C ILE A 585 1.92 -26.14 -18.04
N GLY A 586 2.66 -25.18 -18.60
CA GLY A 586 3.04 -25.12 -20.01
C GLY A 586 2.08 -24.36 -20.93
N GLU A 587 0.99 -23.78 -20.39
CA GLU A 587 -0.02 -23.01 -21.14
C GLU A 587 0.41 -21.52 -21.28
N ASN A 588 1.63 -21.31 -21.78
CA ASN A 588 2.21 -19.96 -21.93
C ASN A 588 1.42 -19.07 -22.89
N ASP A 589 0.97 -19.62 -24.03
CA ASP A 589 0.18 -18.86 -24.99
C ASP A 589 -1.12 -18.36 -24.35
N LEU A 590 -1.80 -19.22 -23.58
CA LEU A 590 -3.03 -18.86 -22.86
C LEU A 590 -2.78 -17.79 -21.79
N ALA A 591 -1.64 -17.82 -21.10
CA ALA A 591 -1.27 -16.77 -20.14
C ALA A 591 -1.10 -15.43 -20.85
N TYR A 592 -0.44 -15.39 -22.01
CA TYR A 592 -0.32 -14.19 -22.83
C TYR A 592 -1.65 -13.72 -23.41
N GLU A 593 -2.53 -14.63 -23.87
CA GLU A 593 -3.87 -14.28 -24.33
C GLU A 593 -4.67 -13.55 -23.27
N LEU A 594 -4.63 -14.03 -22.02
CA LEU A 594 -5.28 -13.35 -20.90
C LEU A 594 -4.68 -11.97 -20.61
N LEU A 595 -3.35 -11.83 -20.62
CA LEU A 595 -2.67 -10.56 -20.34
C LEU A 595 -2.97 -9.51 -21.42
N LEU A 596 -2.90 -9.91 -22.70
CA LEU A 596 -3.05 -9.03 -23.87
C LEU A 596 -4.52 -8.73 -24.22
N ARG A 597 -5.47 -9.41 -23.57
CA ARG A 597 -6.89 -9.22 -23.82
C ARG A 597 -7.33 -7.78 -23.52
N LYS A 598 -8.04 -7.16 -24.46
CA LYS A 598 -8.54 -5.77 -24.36
C LYS A 598 -10.01 -5.69 -23.98
N GLU A 599 -10.77 -6.77 -24.23
CA GLU A 599 -12.18 -6.84 -23.91
C GLU A 599 -12.38 -7.15 -22.42
N PHE A 600 -13.51 -6.67 -21.91
CA PHE A 600 -13.96 -6.95 -20.54
C PHE A 600 -14.24 -8.45 -20.33
N PRO A 601 -13.86 -9.03 -19.19
CA PRO A 601 -12.95 -8.51 -18.17
C PRO A 601 -11.48 -8.83 -18.53
N SER A 602 -10.60 -7.88 -18.25
CA SER A 602 -9.14 -8.04 -18.45
C SER A 602 -8.36 -6.92 -17.76
N TRP A 603 -7.04 -7.05 -17.65
CA TRP A 603 -6.16 -5.97 -17.18
C TRP A 603 -6.09 -4.77 -18.13
N CYS A 604 -6.20 -5.00 -19.44
CA CYS A 604 -6.13 -3.93 -20.44
C CYS A 604 -7.46 -3.19 -20.62
N TYR A 605 -8.60 -3.80 -20.27
CA TYR A 605 -9.89 -3.13 -20.41
C TYR A 605 -9.98 -1.76 -19.69
N PRO A 606 -9.58 -1.62 -18.41
CA PRO A 606 -9.54 -0.33 -17.73
C PRO A 606 -8.73 0.73 -18.50
N ILE A 607 -7.62 0.32 -19.13
CA ILE A 607 -6.76 1.21 -19.92
C ILE A 607 -7.51 1.74 -21.15
N THR A 608 -8.30 0.91 -21.83
CA THR A 608 -9.16 1.37 -22.92
C THR A 608 -10.20 2.39 -22.49
N GLN A 609 -10.51 2.44 -21.18
CA GLN A 609 -11.39 3.41 -20.54
C GLN A 609 -10.65 4.58 -19.89
N GLY A 610 -9.36 4.76 -20.22
CA GLY A 610 -8.52 5.88 -19.77
C GLY A 610 -7.95 5.73 -18.35
N ALA A 611 -7.84 4.51 -17.81
CA ALA A 611 -7.22 4.27 -16.53
C ALA A 611 -5.73 4.61 -16.54
N THR A 612 -5.28 5.29 -15.48
CA THR A 612 -3.88 5.66 -15.23
C THR A 612 -3.33 5.07 -13.93
N THR A 613 -4.16 4.29 -13.25
CA THR A 613 -3.90 3.50 -12.04
C THR A 613 -4.63 2.16 -12.15
N MET A 614 -4.37 1.21 -11.27
CA MET A 614 -5.13 -0.02 -11.18
C MET A 614 -6.49 0.24 -10.52
N TRP A 615 -7.53 -0.43 -11.04
CA TRP A 615 -8.88 -0.37 -10.47
C TRP A 615 -9.15 -1.50 -9.49
N GLU A 616 -10.05 -1.25 -8.53
CA GLU A 616 -10.49 -2.22 -7.54
C GLU A 616 -11.26 -3.40 -8.17
N ARG A 617 -12.08 -3.12 -9.17
CA ARG A 617 -12.97 -4.08 -9.80
C ARG A 617 -12.74 -4.17 -11.29
N TRP A 618 -12.88 -5.38 -11.85
CA TRP A 618 -12.89 -5.58 -13.31
C TRP A 618 -13.99 -4.77 -13.99
N ASN A 619 -15.16 -4.63 -13.35
CA ASN A 619 -16.35 -3.92 -13.84
C ASN A 619 -16.53 -2.53 -13.23
N GLY A 620 -15.49 -1.89 -12.71
CA GLY A 620 -15.56 -0.57 -12.08
C GLY A 620 -16.23 0.49 -12.94
N TYR A 621 -15.93 0.46 -14.24
CA TYR A 621 -16.67 1.18 -15.29
C TYR A 621 -17.00 0.19 -16.40
N LYS A 622 -18.29 -0.02 -16.68
CA LYS A 622 -18.78 -1.09 -17.55
C LYS A 622 -18.77 -0.68 -19.03
N PRO A 623 -18.82 -1.65 -19.97
CA PRO A 623 -18.85 -1.36 -21.41
C PRO A 623 -20.04 -0.50 -21.86
N ASP A 624 -21.15 -0.51 -21.13
CA ASP A 624 -22.33 0.34 -21.39
C ASP A 624 -22.17 1.78 -20.88
N GLY A 625 -21.05 2.09 -20.21
CA GLY A 625 -20.74 3.40 -19.64
C GLY A 625 -21.38 3.66 -18.27
N THR A 626 -21.89 2.63 -17.61
CA THR A 626 -22.35 2.71 -16.22
C THR A 626 -21.24 2.30 -15.25
N PHE A 627 -21.33 2.78 -14.02
CA PHE A 627 -20.42 2.37 -12.95
C PHE A 627 -20.91 1.09 -12.24
N ALA A 628 -19.98 0.38 -11.60
CA ALA A 628 -20.33 -0.61 -10.59
C ALA A 628 -20.93 0.08 -9.35
N THR A 629 -21.38 -0.72 -8.36
CA THR A 629 -21.92 -0.16 -7.12
C THR A 629 -20.94 0.86 -6.50
N PRO A 630 -21.39 2.07 -6.15
CA PRO A 630 -20.53 3.10 -5.59
C PRO A 630 -19.84 2.69 -4.28
N ASP A 631 -20.49 1.82 -3.50
CA ASP A 631 -19.98 1.39 -2.21
C ASP A 631 -18.67 0.62 -2.29
N MET A 632 -18.39 -0.02 -3.44
CA MET A 632 -17.21 -0.83 -3.66
C MET A 632 -16.64 -0.54 -5.07
N ASN A 633 -16.14 0.70 -5.27
CA ASN A 633 -15.61 1.12 -6.56
C ASN A 633 -14.54 2.20 -6.40
N SER A 634 -13.29 1.81 -6.46
CA SER A 634 -12.13 2.70 -6.45
C SER A 634 -11.38 2.58 -7.79
N PHE A 635 -10.95 3.72 -8.31
CA PHE A 635 -10.14 3.76 -9.54
C PHE A 635 -8.63 3.83 -9.25
N ASN A 636 -8.24 3.79 -7.96
CA ASN A 636 -6.86 3.66 -7.52
C ASN A 636 -6.74 2.62 -6.40
N HIS A 637 -6.54 1.34 -6.79
CA HIS A 637 -6.56 0.19 -5.89
C HIS A 637 -5.63 -0.91 -6.40
N TYR A 638 -4.51 -1.13 -5.76
CA TYR A 638 -3.35 -1.82 -6.34
C TYR A 638 -3.45 -3.35 -6.44
N ALA A 639 -4.41 -4.03 -5.79
CA ALA A 639 -4.41 -5.48 -5.62
C ALA A 639 -4.25 -6.27 -6.94
N TYR A 640 -5.03 -5.95 -7.99
CA TYR A 640 -4.91 -6.61 -9.29
C TYR A 640 -3.61 -6.30 -10.04
N GLY A 641 -2.86 -5.31 -9.58
CA GLY A 641 -1.51 -5.03 -10.07
C GLY A 641 -0.47 -6.10 -9.70
N ALA A 642 -0.86 -7.10 -8.89
CA ALA A 642 -0.03 -8.27 -8.58
C ALA A 642 0.50 -8.98 -9.83
N VAL A 643 -0.20 -8.88 -10.98
CA VAL A 643 0.25 -9.42 -12.27
C VAL A 643 1.65 -8.93 -12.70
N GLY A 644 2.09 -7.80 -12.17
CA GLY A 644 3.42 -7.25 -12.46
C GLY A 644 4.56 -8.19 -12.10
N ASP A 645 4.42 -9.05 -11.09
CA ASP A 645 5.46 -10.01 -10.75
C ASP A 645 5.64 -11.10 -11.83
N TRP A 646 4.55 -11.49 -12.53
CA TRP A 646 4.62 -12.36 -13.69
C TRP A 646 5.38 -11.71 -14.86
N MET A 647 5.24 -10.38 -15.03
CA MET A 647 5.98 -9.64 -16.07
C MET A 647 7.49 -9.71 -15.81
N TYR A 648 7.93 -9.58 -14.55
CA TYR A 648 9.34 -9.76 -14.19
C TYR A 648 9.81 -11.22 -14.30
N GLU A 649 9.06 -12.17 -13.71
CA GLU A 649 9.54 -13.53 -13.49
C GLU A 649 9.32 -14.47 -14.66
N LYS A 650 8.29 -14.25 -15.47
CA LYS A 650 7.95 -15.13 -16.59
C LYS A 650 8.17 -14.46 -17.93
N MET A 651 7.61 -13.27 -18.15
CA MET A 651 7.79 -12.57 -19.41
C MET A 651 9.27 -12.22 -19.65
N CYS A 652 9.93 -11.63 -18.65
CA CYS A 652 11.38 -11.31 -18.73
C CYS A 652 12.27 -12.37 -18.08
N GLY A 653 11.70 -13.33 -17.34
CA GLY A 653 12.40 -14.50 -16.81
C GLY A 653 13.33 -14.24 -15.63
N ILE A 654 13.22 -13.12 -14.91
CA ILE A 654 14.07 -12.81 -13.75
C ILE A 654 13.58 -13.55 -12.52
N ARG A 655 14.23 -14.64 -12.14
CA ARG A 655 13.86 -15.45 -10.96
C ARG A 655 15.05 -15.71 -10.06
N GLN A 656 14.79 -15.79 -8.76
CA GLN A 656 15.77 -16.33 -7.82
C GLN A 656 15.75 -17.85 -7.88
N LYS A 657 16.91 -18.45 -7.73
CA LYS A 657 17.00 -19.90 -7.59
C LYS A 657 16.38 -20.33 -6.27
N GLU A 658 15.65 -21.42 -6.30
CA GLU A 658 15.01 -21.98 -5.11
C GLU A 658 16.03 -22.23 -3.99
N GLY A 659 15.67 -21.86 -2.77
CA GLY A 659 16.53 -21.96 -1.58
C GLY A 659 17.53 -20.81 -1.39
N THR A 660 17.54 -19.81 -2.27
CA THR A 660 18.35 -18.60 -2.12
C THR A 660 17.48 -17.37 -1.87
N ALA A 661 18.10 -16.25 -1.49
CA ALA A 661 17.43 -14.98 -1.22
C ALA A 661 18.36 -13.81 -1.56
N GLY A 662 17.79 -12.60 -1.73
CA GLY A 662 18.55 -11.39 -2.01
C GLY A 662 19.15 -11.32 -3.42
N PHE A 663 18.62 -12.11 -4.36
CA PHE A 663 19.11 -12.22 -5.74
C PHE A 663 20.59 -12.62 -5.85
N THR A 664 21.09 -13.42 -4.89
CA THR A 664 22.47 -13.92 -4.89
C THR A 664 22.70 -15.06 -5.87
N ASP A 665 21.65 -15.76 -6.30
CA ASP A 665 21.68 -16.84 -7.31
C ASP A 665 20.45 -16.74 -8.20
N ILE A 666 20.63 -16.44 -9.48
CA ILE A 666 19.58 -16.05 -10.41
C ILE A 666 19.40 -17.09 -11.51
N VAL A 667 18.14 -17.33 -11.86
CA VAL A 667 17.75 -18.11 -13.04
C VAL A 667 17.00 -17.20 -14.01
N PHE A 668 17.59 -16.93 -15.16
CA PHE A 668 16.90 -16.27 -16.26
C PHE A 668 16.22 -17.31 -17.15
N GLU A 669 14.88 -17.24 -17.23
CA GLU A 669 14.09 -18.14 -18.06
C GLU A 669 12.89 -17.39 -18.66
N PRO A 670 13.16 -16.50 -19.64
CA PRO A 670 12.11 -15.68 -20.24
C PRO A 670 11.20 -16.52 -21.15
N ILE A 671 9.91 -16.19 -21.13
CA ILE A 671 8.90 -16.75 -22.02
C ILE A 671 8.65 -15.75 -23.15
N VAL A 672 9.15 -16.06 -24.33
CA VAL A 672 9.03 -15.20 -25.52
C VAL A 672 7.60 -15.24 -26.06
N ALA A 673 6.92 -14.09 -26.07
CA ALA A 673 5.57 -13.94 -26.62
C ALA A 673 5.57 -13.99 -28.14
N LYS A 674 4.57 -14.66 -28.76
CA LYS A 674 4.37 -14.62 -30.22
C LYS A 674 4.00 -13.24 -30.74
N ALA A 675 3.19 -12.49 -29.96
CA ALA A 675 2.60 -11.21 -30.34
C ALA A 675 3.47 -9.99 -30.05
N MET A 676 4.67 -10.17 -29.48
CA MET A 676 5.57 -9.07 -29.10
C MET A 676 6.92 -9.19 -29.80
N ASP A 677 7.58 -8.06 -30.04
CA ASP A 677 8.92 -8.03 -30.65
C ASP A 677 10.02 -8.07 -29.59
N PHE A 678 9.80 -7.44 -28.43
CA PHE A 678 10.72 -7.49 -27.31
C PHE A 678 9.99 -7.32 -25.97
N ALA A 679 10.65 -7.77 -24.90
CA ALA A 679 10.37 -7.34 -23.52
C ALA A 679 11.65 -7.27 -22.73
N GLU A 680 11.72 -6.33 -21.80
CA GLU A 680 12.84 -6.10 -20.91
C GLU A 680 12.39 -5.72 -19.51
N ALA A 681 13.15 -6.16 -18.51
CA ALA A 681 12.98 -5.74 -17.13
C ALA A 681 14.31 -5.64 -16.42
N SER A 682 14.35 -4.79 -15.39
CA SER A 682 15.50 -4.72 -14.49
C SER A 682 15.06 -4.51 -13.06
N ILE A 683 15.85 -5.03 -12.12
CA ILE A 683 15.67 -4.84 -10.68
C ILE A 683 17.02 -4.43 -10.09
N GLU A 684 17.06 -3.30 -9.39
CA GLU A 684 18.23 -2.91 -8.60
C GLU A 684 18.20 -3.67 -7.27
N THR A 685 19.18 -4.53 -7.07
CA THR A 685 19.37 -5.32 -5.86
C THR A 685 20.49 -4.76 -5.01
N LYS A 686 20.73 -5.36 -3.84
CA LYS A 686 21.87 -5.01 -2.98
C LYS A 686 23.21 -5.23 -3.69
N GLU A 687 23.33 -6.22 -4.57
CA GLU A 687 24.54 -6.58 -5.29
C GLU A 687 24.69 -5.80 -6.61
N GLY A 688 23.67 -5.08 -7.05
CA GLY A 688 23.64 -4.30 -8.28
C GLY A 688 22.42 -4.58 -9.15
N ILE A 689 22.50 -4.21 -10.43
CA ILE A 689 21.39 -4.33 -11.37
C ILE A 689 21.33 -5.76 -11.93
N VAL A 690 20.17 -6.40 -11.78
CA VAL A 690 19.77 -7.62 -12.47
C VAL A 690 18.86 -7.21 -13.62
N ALA A 691 19.22 -7.54 -14.86
CA ALA A 691 18.38 -7.19 -16.02
C ALA A 691 18.27 -8.35 -17.01
N SER A 692 17.13 -8.38 -17.69
CA SER A 692 16.81 -9.35 -18.74
C SER A 692 16.10 -8.67 -19.87
N ARG A 693 16.53 -8.93 -21.10
CA ARG A 693 15.87 -8.53 -22.34
C ARG A 693 15.87 -9.67 -23.31
N TRP A 694 14.76 -9.87 -23.99
CA TRP A 694 14.70 -10.66 -25.22
C TRP A 694 14.16 -9.81 -26.36
N GLU A 695 14.68 -10.01 -27.56
CA GLU A 695 14.30 -9.28 -28.77
C GLU A 695 14.33 -10.19 -29.98
N LYS A 696 13.27 -10.19 -30.79
CA LYS A 696 13.20 -10.93 -32.04
C LYS A 696 14.01 -10.27 -33.13
N SER A 697 14.79 -11.06 -33.85
CA SER A 697 15.58 -10.66 -35.00
C SER A 697 15.39 -11.68 -36.11
N GLY A 698 14.37 -11.50 -36.94
CA GLY A 698 13.95 -12.50 -37.93
C GLY A 698 13.43 -13.78 -37.28
N GLU A 699 14.07 -14.94 -37.58
CA GLU A 699 13.70 -16.20 -36.97
C GLU A 699 14.41 -16.49 -35.63
N GLU A 700 15.41 -15.69 -35.27
CA GLU A 700 16.18 -15.81 -34.04
C GLU A 700 15.67 -14.85 -32.97
N VAL A 701 15.98 -15.17 -31.72
CA VAL A 701 15.77 -14.29 -30.58
C VAL A 701 17.11 -13.99 -29.93
N LEU A 702 17.42 -12.70 -29.76
CA LEU A 702 18.55 -12.25 -28.98
C LEU A 702 18.12 -12.08 -27.52
N PHE A 703 18.83 -12.74 -26.63
CA PHE A 703 18.67 -12.60 -25.18
C PHE A 703 19.88 -11.87 -24.61
N THR A 704 19.61 -10.82 -23.84
CA THR A 704 20.64 -10.02 -23.15
C THR A 704 20.38 -10.05 -21.66
N PHE A 705 21.34 -10.49 -20.86
CA PHE A 705 21.23 -10.59 -19.41
C PHE A 705 22.33 -9.79 -18.73
N THR A 706 21.98 -9.03 -17.70
CA THR A 706 22.95 -8.35 -16.84
C THR A 706 23.00 -9.03 -15.49
N VAL A 707 24.19 -9.47 -15.09
CA VAL A 707 24.46 -10.16 -13.83
C VAL A 707 25.36 -9.27 -12.97
N PRO A 708 24.94 -8.86 -11.76
CA PRO A 708 25.78 -8.05 -10.87
C PRO A 708 26.97 -8.82 -10.31
N GLU A 709 27.91 -8.10 -9.70
CA GLU A 709 29.03 -8.72 -8.98
C GLU A 709 28.50 -9.57 -7.81
N ASN A 710 29.29 -10.57 -7.39
CA ASN A 710 28.97 -11.49 -6.30
C ASN A 710 27.66 -12.28 -6.46
N THR A 711 27.15 -12.39 -7.69
CA THR A 711 25.92 -13.09 -8.00
C THR A 711 26.20 -14.25 -8.96
N ALA A 712 25.69 -15.44 -8.64
CA ALA A 712 25.68 -16.57 -9.56
C ALA A 712 24.44 -16.49 -10.47
N ALA A 713 24.60 -16.79 -11.76
CA ALA A 713 23.46 -16.77 -12.66
C ALA A 713 23.56 -17.86 -13.75
N ILE A 714 22.39 -18.39 -14.12
CA ILE A 714 22.22 -19.24 -15.29
C ILE A 714 21.06 -18.71 -16.14
N ALA A 715 21.14 -18.93 -17.45
CA ALA A 715 19.99 -18.77 -18.33
C ALA A 715 19.50 -20.15 -18.80
N VAL A 716 18.18 -20.30 -18.91
CA VAL A 716 17.52 -21.49 -19.46
C VAL A 716 16.76 -21.04 -20.71
N ILE A 717 17.30 -21.36 -21.89
CA ILE A 717 16.73 -20.96 -23.17
C ILE A 717 16.39 -22.21 -23.99
N LYS A 718 15.12 -22.37 -24.35
CA LYS A 718 14.63 -23.57 -25.07
C LYS A 718 15.09 -24.88 -24.39
N GLY A 719 15.08 -24.94 -23.04
CA GLY A 719 15.51 -26.07 -22.22
C GLY A 719 17.03 -26.26 -22.09
N LYS A 720 17.85 -25.48 -22.78
CA LYS A 720 19.32 -25.52 -22.67
C LYS A 720 19.80 -24.56 -21.61
N LYS A 721 20.72 -25.01 -20.73
CA LYS A 721 21.31 -24.22 -19.66
C LYS A 721 22.62 -23.56 -20.11
N TYR A 722 22.78 -22.28 -19.78
CA TYR A 722 23.96 -21.48 -20.00
C TYR A 722 24.42 -20.87 -18.65
N VAL A 723 25.67 -21.05 -18.30
CA VAL A 723 26.27 -20.35 -17.15
C VAL A 723 26.62 -18.95 -17.61
N LEU A 724 26.19 -17.94 -16.83
CA LEU A 724 26.44 -16.53 -17.16
C LEU A 724 27.60 -15.97 -16.33
N ASN A 725 28.35 -15.07 -16.95
CA ASN A 725 29.40 -14.32 -16.27
C ASN A 725 28.83 -13.02 -15.66
N THR A 726 29.56 -12.43 -14.72
CA THR A 726 29.29 -11.07 -14.25
C THR A 726 29.33 -10.09 -15.42
N GLY A 727 28.45 -9.11 -15.42
CA GLY A 727 28.27 -8.14 -16.50
C GLY A 727 27.23 -8.57 -17.52
N VAL A 728 27.36 -8.07 -18.75
CA VAL A 728 26.41 -8.30 -19.84
C VAL A 728 26.73 -9.61 -20.56
N ASN A 729 25.72 -10.44 -20.77
CA ASN A 729 25.80 -11.70 -21.49
C ASN A 729 24.76 -11.71 -22.62
N GLU A 730 25.16 -12.15 -23.82
CA GLU A 730 24.28 -12.26 -24.97
C GLU A 730 24.19 -13.70 -25.45
N ILE A 731 22.98 -14.17 -25.76
CA ILE A 731 22.69 -15.49 -26.29
C ILE A 731 21.73 -15.34 -27.47
N LYS A 732 22.07 -15.93 -28.62
CA LYS A 732 21.19 -16.05 -29.78
C LYS A 732 20.62 -17.47 -29.83
N ALA A 733 19.30 -17.61 -30.00
CA ALA A 733 18.66 -18.90 -30.06
C ALA A 733 17.37 -18.91 -30.91
#